data_e75edd6ea5204d2dda4c3d5a50acf742
#
_entry.id   e75edd6ea5204d2dda4c3d5a50acf742
#
_cell.length_a   1.000
_cell.length_b   1.000
_cell.length_c   1.000
_cell.angle_alpha   90.00
_cell.angle_beta   90.00
_cell.angle_gamma   90.00
#
_symmetry.space_group_name_H-M   'P 1'
#
loop_
_entity.id
_entity.type
_entity.pdbx_description
1 polymer ?
#
loop_
_entity_poly.entity_id
_entity_poly.type
_entity_poly.pdbx_seq_one_letter_code
_entity_poly.pdbx_strand_id
1 'polypeptide(L)'
;MTSLRELPIGKTATIRSVGGEGALRQHFLDMGLIPKGEVTMVKYAPMGDPMELRIHSYELTLRLADAEKIEIENIRDAVEPSEGKAAHKKDISKAIPHPGLGEGGKYHIKENEHPLPDSEILTFALAGNQNCGKTTLFNQLTGSSQHVGNFPGVTVDRKDGNIRGRSNTLVTDLPGIYSMSPYSSEEIVTRNFVLDEHPKGIINIVDATNIERNLYLTMQLMELDIPMVLALNMMDEVRENGGSVLVNQMEEMLGIPVIPISAAKNEGIDELVQHALHVAKYQEKPQIIDFCDANEDGGAVHRCLHAIMHLIEDHAKAARIPVRFAAAKLAEGDQLIMDSLNLDQNEKEMLEHIVKQMETERGLDRAAAIAHMRFDFIEKVCDETVVKPKESKEHLRSMKIDKILTGKYTAIPCFIGIMGLVFFLTFSVIGAFLQNILDMGITALGNIVDHWMTAAGVNDVLHSLVMDGVFNGVGSVLSFLPVIVTLFFFLSLLEDSGYMARVAFVMDKLLRKIGLSGRSIVPMLVGFGCTVPGVMASRTLPSERDRKMTILLTPFMSCSAKLPIYAFFTAAFFPDHGAIVMIALYFGGIIMGILMALLMRKTLFSGEAVPFVMELPNYRMPGAKNVGHLLWDKAKDFLQRAVTVIFMATLVIWFLQTFNTHLSIVTDSKDSILAMVASVIAPIFKPMGYGDWRISTALITGFMAKESVVSTLSILFGNTAALLGSITSLSAASLLAFCLLYTPCVAAIASIKRELGGKWAIFVVLAQCVIAWLVSFAVYLVGGLFF
;
A
#
# COMPACT_ATOMS: atom_id res chain seq x y z
N MET A 1 24.52 18.92 23.49
CA MET A 1 23.72 17.69 23.57
C MET A 1 23.85 17.00 22.23
N THR A 2 24.10 15.71 22.21
CA THR A 2 24.32 14.94 20.95
C THR A 2 23.00 14.43 20.45
N SER A 3 22.67 14.69 19.19
CA SER A 3 21.44 14.17 18.59
C SER A 3 21.66 12.75 18.05
N LEU A 4 20.57 11.99 17.89
CA LEU A 4 20.61 10.65 17.29
C LEU A 4 21.18 10.68 15.86
N ARG A 5 21.02 11.79 15.15
CA ARG A 5 21.62 12.03 13.82
C ARG A 5 23.15 11.89 13.83
N GLU A 6 23.79 12.21 14.95
CA GLU A 6 25.26 12.22 15.09
C GLU A 6 25.82 10.85 15.53
N LEU A 7 24.96 9.86 15.80
CA LEU A 7 25.39 8.53 16.23
C LEU A 7 26.16 7.82 15.12
N PRO A 8 27.44 7.46 15.33
CA PRO A 8 28.25 6.78 14.32
C PRO A 8 27.74 5.35 14.04
N ILE A 9 27.97 4.86 12.82
CA ILE A 9 27.64 3.47 12.43
C ILE A 9 28.38 2.48 13.37
N GLY A 10 27.66 1.47 13.85
CA GLY A 10 28.17 0.44 14.76
C GLY A 10 28.28 0.90 16.21
N LYS A 11 27.73 2.06 16.57
CA LYS A 11 27.66 2.52 17.98
C LYS A 11 26.24 2.39 18.50
N THR A 12 26.15 2.14 19.81
CA THR A 12 24.90 2.13 20.58
C THR A 12 24.87 3.34 21.50
N ALA A 13 23.72 3.94 21.67
CA ALA A 13 23.49 5.03 22.61
C ALA A 13 22.20 4.80 23.37
N THR A 14 22.05 5.49 24.52
CA THR A 14 20.80 5.53 25.28
C THR A 14 20.02 6.77 24.85
N ILE A 15 18.72 6.62 24.57
CA ILE A 15 17.84 7.75 24.27
C ILE A 15 17.58 8.52 25.56
N ARG A 16 17.89 9.81 25.56
CA ARG A 16 17.63 10.70 26.69
C ARG A 16 16.24 11.33 26.61
N SER A 17 15.90 11.87 25.45
CA SER A 17 14.61 12.49 25.21
C SER A 17 14.21 12.36 23.75
N VAL A 18 12.90 12.28 23.50
CA VAL A 18 12.30 12.25 22.17
C VAL A 18 11.55 13.55 21.95
N GLY A 19 12.08 14.41 21.11
CA GLY A 19 11.48 15.70 20.75
C GLY A 19 10.44 15.57 19.64
N GLY A 20 9.88 16.70 19.26
CA GLY A 20 8.77 16.80 18.32
C GLY A 20 7.45 17.01 19.04
N GLU A 21 6.38 17.19 18.27
CA GLU A 21 5.04 17.47 18.80
C GLU A 21 3.99 16.61 18.08
N GLY A 22 2.83 16.41 18.73
CA GLY A 22 1.64 15.79 18.15
C GLY A 22 1.83 14.33 17.73
N ALA A 23 1.09 13.92 16.70
CA ALA A 23 0.99 12.52 16.25
C ALA A 23 2.32 11.91 15.80
N LEU A 24 3.25 12.70 15.26
CA LEU A 24 4.57 12.21 14.85
C LEU A 24 5.42 11.76 16.04
N ARG A 25 5.45 12.55 17.11
CA ARG A 25 6.16 12.20 18.32
C ARG A 25 5.57 10.95 18.97
N GLN A 26 4.25 10.88 19.06
CA GLN A 26 3.55 9.69 19.53
C GLN A 26 3.94 8.46 18.71
N HIS A 27 4.00 8.60 17.39
CA HIS A 27 4.41 7.51 16.51
C HIS A 27 5.85 7.03 16.77
N PHE A 28 6.81 7.93 17.08
CA PHE A 28 8.16 7.50 17.48
C PHE A 28 8.15 6.69 18.77
N LEU A 29 7.39 7.13 19.78
CA LEU A 29 7.23 6.40 21.04
C LEU A 29 6.58 5.03 20.82
N ASP A 30 5.51 4.98 20.03
CA ASP A 30 4.81 3.74 19.67
C ASP A 30 5.71 2.77 18.88
N MET A 31 6.72 3.31 18.16
CA MET A 31 7.75 2.54 17.47
C MET A 31 8.94 2.17 18.38
N GLY A 32 8.86 2.37 19.68
CA GLY A 32 9.88 1.97 20.66
C GLY A 32 11.07 2.94 20.82
N LEU A 33 11.02 4.11 20.21
CA LEU A 33 11.96 5.19 20.49
C LEU A 33 11.54 5.85 21.80
N ILE A 34 11.88 5.26 22.93
CA ILE A 34 11.49 5.71 24.27
C ILE A 34 12.70 6.22 25.05
N PRO A 35 12.53 7.19 25.96
CA PRO A 35 13.61 7.59 26.87
C PRO A 35 14.12 6.40 27.67
N LYS A 36 15.43 6.36 27.94
CA LYS A 36 16.18 5.25 28.55
C LYS A 36 16.34 4.01 27.66
N GLY A 37 15.66 3.90 26.52
CA GLY A 37 15.82 2.82 25.55
C GLY A 37 17.18 2.88 24.83
N GLU A 38 17.71 1.73 24.45
CA GLU A 38 18.95 1.62 23.68
C GLU A 38 18.68 1.63 22.18
N VAL A 39 19.49 2.38 21.45
CA VAL A 39 19.42 2.48 19.99
C VAL A 39 20.82 2.28 19.40
N THR A 40 20.90 1.42 18.37
CA THR A 40 22.15 1.13 17.65
C THR A 40 22.05 1.62 16.22
N MET A 41 23.09 2.35 15.76
CA MET A 41 23.17 2.80 14.38
C MET A 41 23.70 1.68 13.49
N VAL A 42 22.87 1.22 12.50
CA VAL A 42 23.20 0.13 11.60
C VAL A 42 23.87 0.66 10.33
N LYS A 43 23.17 1.47 9.55
CA LYS A 43 23.68 2.05 8.30
C LYS A 43 22.85 3.26 7.83
N TYR A 44 23.36 3.97 6.85
CA TYR A 44 22.60 4.98 6.11
C TYR A 44 22.10 4.42 4.79
N ALA A 45 20.98 4.96 4.30
CA ALA A 45 20.57 4.76 2.92
C ALA A 45 21.70 5.20 1.95
N PRO A 46 21.77 4.66 0.72
CA PRO A 46 22.86 4.94 -0.23
C PRO A 46 23.13 6.43 -0.47
N MET A 47 22.10 7.26 -0.35
CA MET A 47 22.18 8.71 -0.49
C MET A 47 22.45 9.45 0.84
N GLY A 48 22.71 8.72 1.92
CA GLY A 48 23.00 9.25 3.24
C GLY A 48 21.79 9.66 4.09
N ASP A 49 20.57 9.39 3.63
CA ASP A 49 19.30 9.65 4.32
C ASP A 49 18.19 8.82 3.65
N PRO A 50 17.35 8.07 4.39
CA PRO A 50 17.27 7.94 5.86
C PRO A 50 18.39 7.10 6.50
N MET A 51 18.42 7.08 7.83
CA MET A 51 19.26 6.20 8.63
C MET A 51 18.48 4.96 9.07
N GLU A 52 19.16 3.84 9.25
CA GLU A 52 18.62 2.59 9.76
C GLU A 52 19.17 2.33 11.16
N LEU A 53 18.27 2.09 12.08
CA LEU A 53 18.53 1.94 13.50
C LEU A 53 18.05 0.57 13.96
N ARG A 54 18.74 -0.04 14.91
CA ARG A 54 18.26 -1.21 15.64
C ARG A 54 17.79 -0.77 17.02
N ILE A 55 16.56 -1.15 17.34
CA ILE A 55 15.90 -0.86 18.62
C ILE A 55 15.30 -2.17 19.11
N HIS A 56 15.53 -2.55 20.34
CA HIS A 56 15.13 -3.87 20.85
C HIS A 56 15.60 -4.99 19.91
N SER A 57 14.70 -5.73 19.29
CA SER A 57 14.99 -6.86 18.39
C SER A 57 14.72 -6.59 16.91
N TYR A 58 14.40 -5.34 16.50
CA TYR A 58 14.01 -5.02 15.13
C TYR A 58 14.74 -3.80 14.55
N GLU A 59 14.67 -3.65 13.23
CA GLU A 59 15.31 -2.57 12.48
C GLU A 59 14.27 -1.55 12.03
N LEU A 60 14.54 -0.28 12.31
CA LEU A 60 13.69 0.85 12.01
C LEU A 60 14.44 1.87 11.16
N THR A 61 13.77 2.45 10.15
CA THR A 61 14.35 3.54 9.37
C THR A 61 13.80 4.88 9.82
N LEU A 62 14.67 5.87 9.96
CA LEU A 62 14.34 7.22 10.40
C LEU A 62 15.05 8.26 9.54
N ARG A 63 14.37 9.34 9.17
CA ARG A 63 15.01 10.46 8.47
C ARG A 63 15.94 11.20 9.39
N LEU A 64 17.03 11.74 8.83
CA LEU A 64 18.01 12.52 9.61
C LEU A 64 17.37 13.76 10.27
N ALA A 65 16.42 14.40 9.62
CA ALA A 65 15.68 15.52 10.17
C ALA A 65 14.83 15.15 11.40
N ASP A 66 14.33 13.92 11.45
CA ASP A 66 13.57 13.39 12.58
C ASP A 66 14.51 12.87 13.67
N ALA A 67 15.63 12.24 13.31
CA ALA A 67 16.67 11.83 14.21
C ALA A 67 17.36 13.01 14.94
N GLU A 68 17.37 14.20 14.33
CA GLU A 68 17.87 15.43 14.94
C GLU A 68 17.06 15.88 16.16
N LYS A 69 15.79 15.47 16.23
CA LYS A 69 14.87 15.78 17.34
C LYS A 69 15.03 14.84 18.54
N ILE A 70 15.81 13.76 18.41
CA ILE A 70 16.02 12.76 19.46
C ILE A 70 17.40 12.99 20.09
N GLU A 71 17.43 13.27 21.38
CA GLU A 71 18.66 13.42 22.14
C GLU A 71 19.15 12.08 22.67
N ILE A 72 20.46 11.87 22.58
CA ILE A 72 21.13 10.65 23.05
C ILE A 72 22.26 10.93 24.02
N GLU A 73 22.57 9.92 24.83
CA GLU A 73 23.68 9.91 25.78
C GLU A 73 24.35 8.54 25.82
N ASN A 74 25.47 8.39 26.57
CA ASN A 74 26.14 7.12 26.77
C ASN A 74 26.54 6.37 25.48
N ILE A 75 27.14 7.11 24.52
CA ILE A 75 27.59 6.48 23.26
C ILE A 75 28.72 5.49 23.54
N ARG A 76 28.51 4.24 23.12
CA ARG A 76 29.46 3.13 23.29
C ARG A 76 29.54 2.29 22.03
N ASP A 77 30.57 1.40 21.96
CA ASP A 77 30.59 0.41 20.88
C ASP A 77 29.40 -0.53 21.01
N ALA A 78 28.76 -0.83 19.88
CA ALA A 78 27.76 -1.86 19.86
C ALA A 78 28.41 -3.18 20.31
N VAL A 79 27.97 -3.69 21.43
CA VAL A 79 28.33 -5.05 21.82
C VAL A 79 27.59 -5.92 20.82
N GLU A 80 28.32 -6.62 19.92
CA GLU A 80 27.69 -7.74 19.19
C GLU A 80 26.99 -8.57 20.26
N PRO A 81 25.76 -9.05 20.05
CA PRO A 81 25.07 -9.85 21.02
C PRO A 81 25.99 -11.02 21.37
N SER A 82 26.87 -10.77 22.32
CA SER A 82 27.70 -11.81 22.93
C SER A 82 26.69 -12.86 23.35
N GLU A 83 26.93 -14.11 23.02
CA GLU A 83 26.25 -15.30 23.48
C GLU A 83 25.61 -14.98 24.81
N GLY A 84 24.27 -14.74 24.78
CA GLY A 84 23.55 -13.97 25.80
C GLY A 84 24.00 -14.41 27.18
N LYS A 85 24.03 -13.44 28.13
CA LYS A 85 24.05 -13.73 29.56
C LYS A 85 23.23 -14.99 29.73
N ALA A 86 23.90 -16.13 30.11
CA ALA A 86 23.35 -17.46 29.98
C ALA A 86 21.88 -17.41 30.30
N ALA A 87 21.02 -17.40 29.27
CA ALA A 87 19.61 -17.45 29.46
C ALA A 87 19.46 -18.60 30.42
N HIS A 88 18.95 -18.35 31.61
CA HIS A 88 18.68 -19.41 32.57
C HIS A 88 18.16 -20.52 31.72
N LYS A 89 18.83 -21.68 31.61
CA LYS A 89 18.44 -22.80 30.77
C LYS A 89 17.01 -23.09 31.14
N LYS A 90 16.09 -22.37 30.50
CA LYS A 90 14.64 -22.60 30.66
C LYS A 90 14.48 -24.02 30.20
N ASP A 91 14.06 -24.86 31.08
CA ASP A 91 13.96 -26.31 30.87
C ASP A 91 12.83 -26.56 29.89
N ILE A 92 13.15 -26.52 28.59
CA ILE A 92 12.22 -26.74 27.48
C ILE A 92 11.52 -28.11 27.64
N SER A 93 12.10 -29.03 28.42
CA SER A 93 11.47 -30.31 28.75
C SER A 93 10.17 -30.19 29.58
N LYS A 94 9.91 -29.02 30.10
CA LYS A 94 8.66 -28.69 30.85
C LYS A 94 7.63 -27.93 30.04
N ALA A 95 7.78 -27.79 28.71
CA ALA A 95 6.75 -27.26 27.85
C ALA A 95 5.51 -28.16 27.96
N ILE A 96 4.54 -27.72 28.75
CA ILE A 96 3.26 -28.40 28.90
C ILE A 96 2.52 -28.22 27.60
N PRO A 97 1.89 -29.24 27.01
CA PRO A 97 1.00 -29.07 25.87
C PRO A 97 -0.06 -28.03 26.20
N HIS A 98 -0.47 -27.24 25.21
CA HIS A 98 -1.55 -26.25 25.34
C HIS A 98 -2.77 -26.91 26.04
N PRO A 99 -3.38 -26.31 27.07
CA PRO A 99 -4.38 -26.97 27.91
C PRO A 99 -5.69 -27.30 27.17
N GLY A 100 -5.87 -26.86 25.92
CA GLY A 100 -7.12 -27.04 25.18
C GLY A 100 -8.25 -26.11 25.65
N LEU A 101 -9.42 -26.26 25.05
CA LEU A 101 -10.60 -25.45 25.34
C LEU A 101 -11.17 -25.76 26.72
N GLY A 102 -11.03 -24.84 27.66
CA GLY A 102 -11.83 -24.79 28.90
C GLY A 102 -11.63 -25.90 29.92
N GLU A 103 -10.83 -26.91 29.66
CA GLU A 103 -10.56 -27.98 30.64
C GLU A 103 -9.41 -27.60 31.57
N GLY A 104 -9.73 -26.86 32.62
CA GLY A 104 -8.79 -26.47 33.66
C GLY A 104 -7.99 -25.20 33.37
N GLY A 105 -8.36 -24.48 32.32
CA GLY A 105 -7.77 -23.18 32.01
C GLY A 105 -8.15 -22.11 33.02
N LYS A 106 -7.20 -21.39 33.57
CA LYS A 106 -7.40 -20.25 34.48
C LYS A 106 -8.24 -19.12 33.86
N TYR A 107 -8.51 -19.19 32.58
CA TYR A 107 -9.13 -18.11 31.79
C TYR A 107 -10.63 -18.31 31.59
N HIS A 108 -11.17 -19.48 31.90
CA HIS A 108 -12.59 -19.78 31.80
C HIS A 108 -13.22 -19.80 33.18
N ILE A 109 -13.87 -18.70 33.56
CA ILE A 109 -14.58 -18.58 34.85
C ILE A 109 -16.05 -18.93 34.62
N LYS A 110 -16.46 -20.16 34.94
CA LYS A 110 -17.83 -20.68 34.74
C LYS A 110 -18.91 -19.81 35.38
N GLU A 111 -18.60 -19.13 36.47
CA GLU A 111 -19.54 -18.27 37.20
C GLU A 111 -19.91 -17.00 36.41
N ASN A 112 -19.09 -16.59 35.46
CA ASN A 112 -19.27 -15.40 34.62
C ASN A 112 -19.69 -15.74 33.18
N GLU A 113 -20.13 -16.97 32.90
CA GLU A 113 -20.56 -17.37 31.57
C GLU A 113 -21.84 -16.63 31.15
N HIS A 114 -21.76 -15.83 30.11
CA HIS A 114 -22.91 -15.23 29.46
C HIS A 114 -22.91 -15.62 27.97
N PRO A 115 -23.23 -16.90 27.65
CA PRO A 115 -23.15 -17.37 26.27
C PRO A 115 -24.15 -16.64 25.38
N LEU A 116 -23.66 -16.14 24.24
CA LEU A 116 -24.51 -15.55 23.22
C LEU A 116 -25.42 -16.65 22.59
N PRO A 117 -26.63 -16.28 22.16
CA PRO A 117 -27.54 -17.20 21.49
C PRO A 117 -26.90 -17.80 20.23
N ASP A 118 -27.16 -19.06 19.93
CA ASP A 118 -26.65 -19.77 18.76
C ASP A 118 -27.10 -19.12 17.41
N SER A 119 -28.16 -18.32 17.45
CA SER A 119 -28.66 -17.57 16.30
C SER A 119 -27.90 -16.26 16.04
N GLU A 120 -27.08 -15.81 16.97
CA GLU A 120 -26.33 -14.56 16.81
C GLU A 120 -25.11 -14.75 15.91
N ILE A 121 -24.87 -13.78 15.03
CA ILE A 121 -23.67 -13.78 14.16
C ILE A 121 -22.47 -13.35 15.00
N LEU A 122 -21.47 -14.22 15.09
CA LEU A 122 -20.20 -13.90 15.74
C LEU A 122 -19.33 -13.10 14.79
N THR A 123 -19.13 -11.82 15.11
CA THR A 123 -18.30 -10.90 14.33
C THR A 123 -16.90 -10.83 14.90
N PHE A 124 -15.88 -10.98 14.04
CA PHE A 124 -14.47 -10.94 14.42
C PHE A 124 -13.72 -9.84 13.69
N ALA A 125 -12.92 -9.10 14.43
CA ALA A 125 -11.90 -8.22 13.89
C ALA A 125 -10.56 -8.96 13.79
N LEU A 126 -9.99 -9.09 12.61
CA LEU A 126 -8.63 -9.61 12.44
C LEU A 126 -7.64 -8.44 12.47
N ALA A 127 -6.91 -8.30 13.56
CA ALA A 127 -5.99 -7.20 13.82
C ALA A 127 -4.54 -7.69 13.95
N GLY A 128 -3.58 -6.86 13.59
CA GLY A 128 -2.15 -7.16 13.74
C GLY A 128 -1.27 -6.20 12.97
N ASN A 129 0.03 -6.27 13.20
CA ASN A 129 1.01 -5.40 12.57
C ASN A 129 1.11 -5.64 11.04
N GLN A 130 1.75 -4.71 10.34
CA GLN A 130 2.12 -4.95 8.95
C GLN A 130 3.07 -6.15 8.87
N ASN A 131 2.91 -6.97 7.84
CA ASN A 131 3.74 -8.17 7.56
C ASN A 131 3.66 -9.32 8.59
N CYS A 132 2.78 -9.28 9.59
CA CYS A 132 2.59 -10.40 10.54
C CYS A 132 1.90 -11.65 9.93
N GLY A 133 1.49 -11.60 8.66
CA GLY A 133 0.80 -12.72 7.98
C GLY A 133 -0.72 -12.66 8.02
N LYS A 134 -1.32 -11.50 8.34
CA LYS A 134 -2.75 -11.26 8.49
C LYS A 134 -3.57 -11.71 7.26
N THR A 135 -3.23 -11.24 6.08
CA THR A 135 -3.93 -11.60 4.84
C THR A 135 -3.83 -13.10 4.53
N THR A 136 -2.70 -13.73 4.87
CA THR A 136 -2.53 -15.19 4.73
C THR A 136 -3.48 -15.93 5.66
N LEU A 137 -3.57 -15.51 6.92
CA LEU A 137 -4.50 -16.08 7.89
C LEU A 137 -5.95 -15.85 7.46
N PHE A 138 -6.32 -14.65 7.04
CA PHE A 138 -7.66 -14.34 6.54
C PHE A 138 -8.09 -15.27 5.40
N ASN A 139 -7.20 -15.50 4.43
CA ASN A 139 -7.44 -16.42 3.32
C ASN A 139 -7.59 -17.88 3.78
N GLN A 140 -6.86 -18.30 4.80
CA GLN A 140 -7.01 -19.64 5.39
C GLN A 140 -8.35 -19.77 6.12
N LEU A 141 -8.76 -18.76 6.88
CA LEU A 141 -10.03 -18.75 7.62
C LEU A 141 -11.24 -18.72 6.68
N THR A 142 -11.23 -17.86 5.65
CA THR A 142 -12.44 -17.57 4.84
C THR A 142 -12.49 -18.30 3.51
N GLY A 143 -11.35 -18.66 2.94
CA GLY A 143 -11.30 -19.30 1.62
C GLY A 143 -11.77 -18.38 0.49
N SER A 144 -12.67 -18.89 -0.37
CA SER A 144 -13.22 -18.14 -1.51
C SER A 144 -14.44 -17.26 -1.16
N SER A 145 -14.96 -17.34 0.05
CA SER A 145 -16.16 -16.61 0.49
C SER A 145 -15.80 -15.22 1.04
N GLN A 146 -15.31 -14.35 0.17
CA GLN A 146 -14.86 -13.01 0.55
C GLN A 146 -15.68 -11.93 -0.16
N HIS A 147 -16.04 -10.89 0.57
CA HIS A 147 -16.58 -9.64 0.04
C HIS A 147 -15.53 -8.54 0.16
N VAL A 148 -15.25 -7.85 -0.95
CA VAL A 148 -14.28 -6.75 -1.01
C VAL A 148 -15.04 -5.46 -1.24
N GLY A 149 -14.82 -4.49 -0.36
CA GLY A 149 -15.38 -3.14 -0.43
C GLY A 149 -14.36 -2.13 0.10
N ASN A 150 -14.82 -0.95 0.44
CA ASN A 150 -14.01 0.04 1.16
C ASN A 150 -14.65 0.31 2.51
N PHE A 151 -13.83 0.67 3.50
CA PHE A 151 -14.37 1.19 4.76
C PHE A 151 -15.12 2.50 4.52
N PRO A 152 -16.21 2.78 5.27
CA PRO A 152 -17.00 3.99 5.08
C PRO A 152 -16.16 5.27 5.15
N GLY A 153 -16.35 6.16 4.16
CA GLY A 153 -15.70 7.48 4.13
C GLY A 153 -14.22 7.52 3.78
N VAL A 154 -13.58 6.38 3.57
CA VAL A 154 -12.15 6.26 3.22
C VAL A 154 -11.91 5.32 2.05
N THR A 155 -10.72 5.38 1.49
CA THR A 155 -10.31 4.53 0.35
C THR A 155 -9.49 3.30 0.78
N VAL A 156 -9.61 2.91 2.04
CA VAL A 156 -8.98 1.70 2.57
C VAL A 156 -9.87 0.51 2.25
N ASP A 157 -9.30 -0.55 1.70
CA ASP A 157 -10.03 -1.75 1.33
C ASP A 157 -10.54 -2.49 2.58
N ARG A 158 -11.83 -2.86 2.56
CA ARG A 158 -12.47 -3.73 3.56
C ARG A 158 -12.68 -5.11 2.95
N LYS A 159 -12.27 -6.14 3.65
CA LYS A 159 -12.49 -7.53 3.28
C LYS A 159 -13.24 -8.24 4.39
N ASP A 160 -14.39 -8.75 4.06
CA ASP A 160 -15.23 -9.52 4.98
C ASP A 160 -15.39 -10.95 4.46
N GLY A 161 -15.48 -11.92 5.35
CA GLY A 161 -15.71 -13.31 4.95
C GLY A 161 -16.15 -14.18 6.14
N ASN A 162 -16.89 -15.24 5.83
CA ASN A 162 -17.29 -16.21 6.84
C ASN A 162 -16.17 -17.22 7.07
N ILE A 163 -16.00 -17.68 8.31
CA ILE A 163 -15.10 -18.81 8.60
C ILE A 163 -15.62 -20.05 7.88
N ARG A 164 -14.72 -20.80 7.28
CA ARG A 164 -15.05 -22.01 6.52
C ARG A 164 -15.89 -22.98 7.37
N GLY A 165 -17.01 -23.43 6.82
CA GLY A 165 -17.92 -24.34 7.51
C GLY A 165 -18.74 -23.71 8.65
N ARG A 166 -18.70 -22.39 8.82
CA ARG A 166 -19.42 -21.66 9.88
C ARG A 166 -20.16 -20.45 9.28
N SER A 167 -21.40 -20.63 8.88
CA SER A 167 -22.22 -19.57 8.25
C SER A 167 -22.63 -18.44 9.20
N ASN A 168 -22.63 -18.67 10.51
CA ASN A 168 -22.97 -17.69 11.54
C ASN A 168 -21.75 -16.89 12.06
N THR A 169 -20.70 -16.78 11.24
CA THR A 169 -19.50 -16.02 11.60
C THR A 169 -19.20 -14.97 10.52
N LEU A 170 -18.61 -13.87 10.91
CA LEU A 170 -18.11 -12.85 9.99
C LEU A 170 -16.75 -12.35 10.48
N VAL A 171 -15.72 -12.52 9.65
CA VAL A 171 -14.37 -12.00 9.93
C VAL A 171 -14.11 -10.81 9.03
N THR A 172 -13.72 -9.68 9.61
CA THR A 172 -13.29 -8.49 8.90
C THR A 172 -11.77 -8.36 8.98
N ASP A 173 -11.08 -8.33 7.82
CA ASP A 173 -9.63 -8.07 7.73
C ASP A 173 -9.38 -6.57 7.91
N LEU A 174 -8.79 -6.18 9.03
CA LEU A 174 -8.43 -4.79 9.32
C LEU A 174 -7.07 -4.44 8.70
N PRO A 175 -6.82 -3.17 8.38
CA PRO A 175 -5.49 -2.72 7.96
C PRO A 175 -4.40 -3.11 8.95
N GLY A 176 -3.18 -3.34 8.46
CA GLY A 176 -2.03 -3.58 9.33
C GLY A 176 -1.58 -2.29 10.01
N ILE A 177 -1.61 -2.26 11.33
CA ILE A 177 -1.27 -1.08 12.13
C ILE A 177 -0.24 -1.42 13.19
N TYR A 178 0.46 -0.43 13.67
CA TYR A 178 1.43 -0.60 14.76
C TYR A 178 0.91 -0.15 16.10
N SER A 179 -0.06 0.74 16.12
CA SER A 179 -0.70 1.25 17.33
C SER A 179 -2.13 1.73 17.04
N MET A 180 -2.90 1.97 18.09
CA MET A 180 -4.25 2.56 18.01
C MET A 180 -4.21 4.10 18.04
N SER A 181 -3.03 4.71 17.87
CA SER A 181 -2.87 6.16 17.82
C SER A 181 -3.22 6.69 16.42
N PRO A 182 -3.90 7.84 16.29
CA PRO A 182 -4.44 8.33 15.02
C PRO A 182 -3.36 9.02 14.18
N TYR A 183 -2.37 8.27 13.69
CA TYR A 183 -1.26 8.77 12.88
C TYR A 183 -1.52 8.61 11.37
N SER A 184 -2.02 7.45 10.95
CA SER A 184 -2.35 7.16 9.56
C SER A 184 -3.85 6.91 9.38
N SER A 185 -4.33 6.95 8.11
CA SER A 185 -5.72 6.59 7.79
C SER A 185 -6.07 5.14 8.16
N GLU A 186 -5.09 4.25 8.11
CA GLU A 186 -5.23 2.83 8.45
C GLU A 186 -5.49 2.64 9.94
N GLU A 187 -4.75 3.37 10.79
CA GLU A 187 -4.92 3.36 12.25
C GLU A 187 -6.27 3.97 12.67
N ILE A 188 -6.66 5.08 12.03
CA ILE A 188 -7.97 5.71 12.26
C ILE A 188 -9.10 4.74 11.89
N VAL A 189 -9.00 4.06 10.74
CA VAL A 189 -10.01 3.09 10.27
C VAL A 189 -10.14 1.92 11.23
N THR A 190 -9.01 1.32 11.63
CA THR A 190 -9.01 0.19 12.56
C THR A 190 -9.60 0.58 13.91
N ARG A 191 -9.19 1.74 14.44
CA ARG A 191 -9.71 2.28 15.69
C ARG A 191 -11.23 2.49 15.64
N ASN A 192 -11.71 3.20 14.61
CA ASN A 192 -13.14 3.48 14.47
C ASN A 192 -13.94 2.19 14.29
N PHE A 193 -13.44 1.23 13.49
CA PHE A 193 -14.11 -0.06 13.33
C PHE A 193 -14.31 -0.78 14.67
N VAL A 194 -13.27 -0.85 15.50
CA VAL A 194 -13.34 -1.57 16.76
C VAL A 194 -14.22 -0.83 17.78
N LEU A 195 -14.17 0.51 17.81
CA LEU A 195 -14.96 1.33 18.75
C LEU A 195 -16.42 1.50 18.32
N ASP A 196 -16.74 1.53 17.02
CA ASP A 196 -18.09 1.80 16.53
C ASP A 196 -18.87 0.50 16.24
N GLU A 197 -18.22 -0.50 15.61
CA GLU A 197 -18.85 -1.76 15.19
C GLU A 197 -18.93 -2.81 16.34
N HIS A 198 -18.15 -2.63 17.41
CA HIS A 198 -18.09 -3.51 18.58
C HIS A 198 -18.07 -5.01 18.21
N PRO A 199 -17.00 -5.50 17.55
CA PRO A 199 -16.91 -6.91 17.19
C PRO A 199 -17.03 -7.81 18.42
N LYS A 200 -17.63 -8.99 18.25
CA LYS A 200 -17.83 -9.96 19.36
C LYS A 200 -16.52 -10.64 19.78
N GLY A 201 -15.49 -10.55 18.95
CA GLY A 201 -14.16 -11.04 19.27
C GLY A 201 -13.08 -10.41 18.40
N ILE A 202 -11.86 -10.39 18.91
CA ILE A 202 -10.66 -9.96 18.17
C ILE A 202 -9.75 -11.18 17.99
N ILE A 203 -9.32 -11.43 16.75
CA ILE A 203 -8.23 -12.34 16.44
C ILE A 203 -7.00 -11.48 16.20
N ASN A 204 -6.14 -11.39 17.22
CA ASN A 204 -4.90 -10.60 17.10
C ASN A 204 -3.77 -11.50 16.61
N ILE A 205 -3.19 -11.18 15.45
CA ILE A 205 -2.08 -11.92 14.87
C ILE A 205 -0.75 -11.23 15.18
N VAL A 206 0.17 -11.99 15.75
CA VAL A 206 1.50 -11.56 16.20
C VAL A 206 2.56 -12.37 15.45
N ASP A 207 3.58 -11.69 14.93
CA ASP A 207 4.76 -12.33 14.35
C ASP A 207 5.68 -12.84 15.46
N ALA A 208 5.79 -14.16 15.60
CA ALA A 208 6.61 -14.79 16.62
C ALA A 208 8.12 -14.56 16.45
N THR A 209 8.56 -14.13 15.26
CA THR A 209 9.96 -13.76 15.02
C THR A 209 10.28 -12.35 15.54
N ASN A 210 9.24 -11.54 15.83
CA ASN A 210 9.32 -10.14 16.24
C ASN A 210 8.31 -9.80 17.35
N ILE A 211 8.23 -10.65 18.38
CA ILE A 211 7.19 -10.60 19.42
C ILE A 211 7.15 -9.25 20.13
N GLU A 212 8.30 -8.76 20.61
CA GLU A 212 8.40 -7.50 21.38
C GLU A 212 7.70 -6.34 20.66
N ARG A 213 7.90 -6.25 19.34
CA ARG A 213 7.32 -5.20 18.53
C ARG A 213 5.80 -5.35 18.34
N ASN A 214 5.35 -6.59 18.18
CA ASN A 214 3.94 -6.88 17.89
C ASN A 214 3.06 -6.79 19.15
N LEU A 215 3.59 -7.11 20.33
CA LEU A 215 2.85 -7.06 21.59
C LEU A 215 2.42 -5.64 21.96
N TYR A 216 3.05 -4.59 21.45
CA TYR A 216 2.66 -3.21 21.74
C TYR A 216 1.21 -2.93 21.28
N LEU A 217 0.84 -3.38 20.08
CA LEU A 217 -0.53 -3.32 19.61
C LEU A 217 -1.45 -4.25 20.41
N THR A 218 -0.98 -5.45 20.75
CA THR A 218 -1.74 -6.44 21.56
C THR A 218 -2.21 -5.81 22.86
N MET A 219 -1.32 -5.11 23.57
CA MET A 219 -1.68 -4.46 24.84
C MET A 219 -2.76 -3.40 24.66
N GLN A 220 -2.69 -2.60 23.61
CA GLN A 220 -3.72 -1.59 23.33
C GLN A 220 -5.07 -2.23 22.94
N LEU A 221 -5.05 -3.40 22.28
CA LEU A 221 -6.26 -4.15 21.99
C LEU A 221 -6.87 -4.79 23.26
N MET A 222 -6.04 -5.22 24.21
CA MET A 222 -6.51 -5.74 25.51
C MET A 222 -7.19 -4.64 26.34
N GLU A 223 -6.71 -3.39 26.27
CA GLU A 223 -7.35 -2.25 26.95
C GLU A 223 -8.78 -1.97 26.46
N LEU A 224 -9.17 -2.50 25.28
CA LEU A 224 -10.52 -2.35 24.72
C LEU A 224 -11.57 -3.25 25.40
N ASP A 225 -11.17 -4.16 26.27
CA ASP A 225 -12.07 -5.04 27.01
C ASP A 225 -13.02 -5.87 26.10
N ILE A 226 -12.55 -6.22 24.90
CA ILE A 226 -13.26 -7.07 23.94
C ILE A 226 -12.68 -8.48 24.01
N PRO A 227 -13.53 -9.53 23.93
CA PRO A 227 -13.07 -10.91 23.85
C PRO A 227 -11.99 -11.08 22.76
N MET A 228 -10.84 -11.67 23.08
CA MET A 228 -9.77 -11.80 22.11
C MET A 228 -8.94 -13.07 22.27
N VAL A 229 -8.34 -13.49 21.16
CA VAL A 229 -7.34 -14.54 21.08
C VAL A 229 -6.09 -14.02 20.41
N LEU A 230 -4.91 -14.47 20.83
CA LEU A 230 -3.64 -14.13 20.21
C LEU A 230 -3.18 -15.29 19.32
N ALA A 231 -3.10 -15.05 18.02
CA ALA A 231 -2.56 -15.98 17.05
C ALA A 231 -1.04 -15.72 16.87
N LEU A 232 -0.23 -16.54 17.52
CA LEU A 232 1.24 -16.43 17.44
C LEU A 232 1.74 -17.10 16.17
N ASN A 233 1.90 -16.31 15.11
CA ASN A 233 2.20 -16.78 13.76
C ASN A 233 3.70 -16.93 13.50
N MET A 234 4.07 -17.64 12.43
CA MET A 234 5.46 -17.92 12.03
C MET A 234 6.23 -18.79 13.02
N MET A 235 5.53 -19.62 13.77
CA MET A 235 6.14 -20.55 14.73
C MET A 235 7.02 -21.61 14.06
N ASP A 236 6.80 -21.88 12.77
CA ASP A 236 7.69 -22.70 11.95
C ASP A 236 9.07 -22.07 11.80
N GLU A 237 9.16 -20.76 11.54
CA GLU A 237 10.43 -20.04 11.43
C GLU A 237 11.17 -20.01 12.79
N VAL A 238 10.43 -19.76 13.89
CA VAL A 238 11.01 -19.77 15.25
C VAL A 238 11.63 -21.13 15.55
N ARG A 239 10.91 -22.24 15.26
CA ARG A 239 11.38 -23.61 15.47
C ARG A 239 12.58 -23.97 14.59
N GLU A 240 12.55 -23.59 13.31
CA GLU A 240 13.65 -23.81 12.36
C GLU A 240 14.96 -23.10 12.75
N ASN A 241 14.85 -21.98 13.46
CA ASN A 241 15.98 -21.22 13.99
C ASN A 241 16.41 -21.66 15.41
N GLY A 242 15.78 -22.70 15.94
CA GLY A 242 16.11 -23.24 17.27
C GLY A 242 15.61 -22.41 18.44
N GLY A 243 14.64 -21.51 18.20
CA GLY A 243 13.90 -20.77 19.22
C GLY A 243 12.68 -21.53 19.69
N SER A 244 12.07 -21.02 20.76
CA SER A 244 10.81 -21.54 21.32
C SER A 244 10.08 -20.42 22.06
N VAL A 245 8.76 -20.58 22.19
CA VAL A 245 7.93 -19.72 23.04
C VAL A 245 7.20 -20.58 24.05
N LEU A 246 7.25 -20.22 25.30
CA LEU A 246 6.55 -20.88 26.39
C LEU A 246 5.09 -20.39 26.39
N VAL A 247 4.28 -20.95 25.49
CA VAL A 247 2.91 -20.49 25.19
C VAL A 247 2.04 -20.40 26.44
N ASN A 248 2.02 -21.43 27.28
CA ASN A 248 1.20 -21.46 28.49
C ASN A 248 1.59 -20.37 29.51
N GLN A 249 2.89 -20.09 29.62
CA GLN A 249 3.37 -19.02 30.50
C GLN A 249 3.02 -17.64 29.92
N MET A 250 3.07 -17.49 28.58
CA MET A 250 2.65 -16.27 27.89
C MET A 250 1.14 -16.03 28.08
N GLU A 251 0.30 -17.07 27.98
CA GLU A 251 -1.12 -16.98 28.29
C GLU A 251 -1.36 -16.52 29.73
N GLU A 252 -0.63 -17.10 30.70
CA GLU A 252 -0.75 -16.71 32.09
C GLU A 252 -0.37 -15.24 32.33
N MET A 253 0.66 -14.76 31.65
CA MET A 253 1.13 -13.38 31.79
C MET A 253 0.27 -12.37 31.03
N LEU A 254 -0.36 -12.77 29.91
CA LEU A 254 -1.23 -11.88 29.13
C LEU A 254 -2.71 -11.99 29.54
N GLY A 255 -3.12 -13.09 30.17
CA GLY A 255 -4.51 -13.32 30.54
C GLY A 255 -5.48 -13.48 29.36
N ILE A 256 -4.97 -13.95 28.22
CA ILE A 256 -5.72 -14.25 26.99
C ILE A 256 -5.19 -15.55 26.36
N PRO A 257 -6.02 -16.34 25.65
CA PRO A 257 -5.55 -17.51 24.92
C PRO A 257 -4.50 -17.17 23.87
N VAL A 258 -3.40 -17.91 23.84
CA VAL A 258 -2.29 -17.76 22.88
C VAL A 258 -2.14 -19.04 22.07
N ILE A 259 -2.42 -18.97 20.78
CA ILE A 259 -2.41 -20.14 19.90
C ILE A 259 -1.23 -20.06 18.94
N PRO A 260 -0.28 -21.02 19.02
CA PRO A 260 0.87 -21.06 18.10
C PRO A 260 0.41 -21.56 16.73
N ILE A 261 0.64 -20.76 15.69
CA ILE A 261 0.23 -21.09 14.31
C ILE A 261 1.35 -20.90 13.29
N SER A 262 1.18 -21.52 12.15
CA SER A 262 1.83 -21.14 10.89
C SER A 262 0.79 -20.98 9.80
N ALA A 263 0.39 -19.74 9.53
CA ALA A 263 -0.61 -19.46 8.51
C ALA A 263 -0.15 -19.89 7.09
N ALA A 264 1.15 -19.83 6.81
CA ALA A 264 1.73 -20.28 5.54
C ALA A 264 1.62 -21.80 5.34
N LYS A 265 1.83 -22.58 6.41
CA LYS A 265 1.76 -24.05 6.39
C LYS A 265 0.39 -24.60 6.77
N ASN A 266 -0.56 -23.74 7.15
CA ASN A 266 -1.90 -24.11 7.66
C ASN A 266 -1.85 -24.96 8.94
N GLU A 267 -0.89 -24.67 9.84
CA GLU A 267 -0.73 -25.34 11.14
C GLU A 267 -1.43 -24.53 12.25
N GLY A 268 -2.15 -25.19 13.17
CA GLY A 268 -2.78 -24.56 14.33
C GLY A 268 -4.04 -23.74 14.02
N ILE A 269 -4.51 -23.68 12.76
CA ILE A 269 -5.64 -22.82 12.36
C ILE A 269 -6.96 -23.32 12.94
N ASP A 270 -7.19 -24.64 12.96
CA ASP A 270 -8.42 -25.23 13.50
C ASP A 270 -8.55 -24.98 15.01
N GLU A 271 -7.44 -25.07 15.72
CA GLU A 271 -7.35 -24.77 17.16
C GLU A 271 -7.63 -23.28 17.42
N LEU A 272 -7.02 -22.38 16.60
CA LEU A 272 -7.30 -20.94 16.68
C LEU A 272 -8.78 -20.64 16.47
N VAL A 273 -9.42 -21.28 15.49
CA VAL A 273 -10.85 -21.09 15.21
C VAL A 273 -11.70 -21.55 16.38
N GLN A 274 -11.38 -22.70 17.00
CA GLN A 274 -12.11 -23.21 18.17
C GLN A 274 -12.03 -22.24 19.34
N HIS A 275 -10.82 -21.74 19.66
CA HIS A 275 -10.64 -20.77 20.74
C HIS A 275 -11.33 -19.44 20.45
N ALA A 276 -11.22 -18.92 19.21
CA ALA A 276 -11.89 -17.68 18.82
C ALA A 276 -13.42 -17.79 18.97
N LEU A 277 -14.00 -18.89 18.50
CA LEU A 277 -15.44 -19.12 18.63
C LEU A 277 -15.88 -19.25 20.09
N HIS A 278 -15.08 -19.95 20.92
CA HIS A 278 -15.37 -20.13 22.33
C HIS A 278 -15.36 -18.79 23.07
N VAL A 279 -14.26 -18.04 22.96
CA VAL A 279 -14.09 -16.74 23.61
C VAL A 279 -15.18 -15.75 23.19
N ALA A 280 -15.52 -15.69 21.90
CA ALA A 280 -16.58 -14.82 21.40
C ALA A 280 -17.98 -15.28 21.86
N LYS A 281 -18.27 -16.59 21.88
CA LYS A 281 -19.57 -17.12 22.31
C LYS A 281 -19.84 -16.87 23.80
N TYR A 282 -18.83 -17.10 24.65
CA TYR A 282 -18.93 -16.93 26.08
C TYR A 282 -18.57 -15.53 26.57
N GLN A 283 -18.20 -14.61 25.65
CA GLN A 283 -17.82 -13.23 25.95
C GLN A 283 -16.68 -13.13 26.98
N GLU A 284 -15.66 -13.99 26.82
CA GLU A 284 -14.50 -14.04 27.70
C GLU A 284 -13.55 -12.87 27.39
N LYS A 285 -13.48 -11.93 28.30
CA LYS A 285 -12.67 -10.73 28.19
C LYS A 285 -11.24 -10.96 28.67
N PRO A 286 -10.25 -10.14 28.22
CA PRO A 286 -8.91 -10.18 28.77
C PRO A 286 -8.93 -10.03 30.29
N GLN A 287 -8.22 -10.92 31.00
CA GLN A 287 -8.17 -10.88 32.46
C GLN A 287 -7.18 -9.85 33.00
N ILE A 288 -6.12 -9.58 32.23
CA ILE A 288 -5.10 -8.60 32.56
C ILE A 288 -5.25 -7.41 31.62
N ILE A 289 -5.72 -6.30 32.16
CA ILE A 289 -5.85 -5.02 31.46
C ILE A 289 -5.01 -3.92 32.13
N ASP A 290 -4.48 -4.19 33.32
CA ASP A 290 -3.57 -3.29 34.03
C ASP A 290 -2.12 -3.80 33.93
N PHE A 291 -1.32 -3.06 33.16
CA PHE A 291 0.08 -3.38 32.88
C PHE A 291 1.04 -2.63 33.82
N CYS A 292 0.47 -1.87 34.76
CA CYS A 292 1.28 -1.08 35.67
C CYS A 292 1.78 -1.95 36.82
N ASP A 293 3.07 -1.90 37.12
CA ASP A 293 3.59 -2.38 38.39
C ASP A 293 3.42 -1.29 39.46
N ALA A 294 2.63 -1.58 40.50
CA ALA A 294 2.41 -0.64 41.60
C ALA A 294 3.69 -0.32 42.38
N ASN A 295 4.73 -1.15 42.23
CA ASN A 295 6.01 -0.98 42.90
C ASN A 295 7.07 -0.26 42.02
N GLU A 296 6.85 -0.22 40.70
CA GLU A 296 7.78 0.50 39.81
C GLU A 296 7.60 2.01 39.95
N ASP A 297 8.70 2.70 40.10
CA ASP A 297 8.79 4.18 40.24
C ASP A 297 7.71 4.78 41.19
N GLY A 298 7.43 4.07 42.29
CA GLY A 298 6.44 4.48 43.27
C GLY A 298 4.98 4.40 42.80
N GLY A 299 4.68 3.71 41.69
CA GLY A 299 3.32 3.52 41.15
C GLY A 299 2.69 4.78 40.57
N ALA A 300 3.45 5.74 40.10
CA ALA A 300 2.94 7.02 39.61
C ALA A 300 1.98 6.86 38.42
N VAL A 301 2.34 6.02 37.42
CA VAL A 301 1.49 5.74 36.25
C VAL A 301 0.22 5.00 36.67
N HIS A 302 0.33 4.02 37.58
CA HIS A 302 -0.83 3.27 38.10
C HIS A 302 -1.84 4.23 38.74
N ARG A 303 -1.39 5.08 39.69
CA ARG A 303 -2.26 6.08 40.34
C ARG A 303 -2.89 7.04 39.36
N CYS A 304 -2.13 7.50 38.35
CA CYS A 304 -2.63 8.40 37.34
C CYS A 304 -3.76 7.75 36.54
N LEU A 305 -3.56 6.55 35.99
CA LEU A 305 -4.56 5.87 35.18
C LEU A 305 -5.80 5.52 35.99
N HIS A 306 -5.67 5.04 37.24
CA HIS A 306 -6.80 4.79 38.12
C HIS A 306 -7.58 6.06 38.47
N ALA A 307 -6.90 7.17 38.76
CA ALA A 307 -7.57 8.44 39.02
C ALA A 307 -8.37 8.94 37.80
N ILE A 308 -7.77 8.82 36.61
CA ILE A 308 -8.46 9.18 35.35
C ILE A 308 -9.65 8.24 35.12
N MET A 309 -9.50 6.91 35.32
CA MET A 309 -10.62 5.97 35.18
C MET A 309 -11.83 6.36 36.04
N HIS A 310 -11.59 6.72 37.30
CA HIS A 310 -12.68 7.18 38.18
C HIS A 310 -13.30 8.51 37.71
N LEU A 311 -12.47 9.43 37.19
CA LEU A 311 -12.95 10.71 36.69
C LEU A 311 -13.87 10.60 35.47
N ILE A 312 -13.57 9.62 34.56
CA ILE A 312 -14.25 9.52 33.26
C ILE A 312 -15.27 8.38 33.19
N GLU A 313 -15.49 7.61 34.24
CA GLU A 313 -16.28 6.37 34.20
C GLU A 313 -17.67 6.56 33.59
N ASP A 314 -18.40 7.58 34.01
CA ASP A 314 -19.76 7.87 33.50
C ASP A 314 -19.75 8.36 32.05
N HIS A 315 -18.77 9.18 31.69
CA HIS A 315 -18.58 9.71 30.34
C HIS A 315 -18.21 8.58 29.37
N ALA A 316 -17.30 7.71 29.76
CA ALA A 316 -16.86 6.56 28.97
C ALA A 316 -18.00 5.56 28.74
N LYS A 317 -18.82 5.28 29.77
CA LYS A 317 -20.03 4.45 29.64
C LYS A 317 -21.06 5.09 28.70
N ALA A 318 -21.29 6.39 28.80
CA ALA A 318 -22.20 7.12 27.92
C ALA A 318 -21.72 7.11 26.45
N ALA A 319 -20.43 7.28 26.22
CA ALA A 319 -19.81 7.21 24.91
C ALA A 319 -19.59 5.77 24.39
N ARG A 320 -19.84 4.73 25.19
CA ARG A 320 -19.57 3.32 24.90
C ARG A 320 -18.11 3.03 24.58
N ILE A 321 -17.20 3.77 25.22
CA ILE A 321 -15.76 3.56 25.07
C ILE A 321 -15.24 2.84 26.32
N PRO A 322 -14.42 1.79 26.21
CA PRO A 322 -13.85 1.10 27.36
C PRO A 322 -13.05 2.05 28.25
N VAL A 323 -13.35 2.06 29.55
CA VAL A 323 -12.82 3.06 30.50
C VAL A 323 -11.30 3.03 30.57
N ARG A 324 -10.69 1.83 30.57
CA ARG A 324 -9.21 1.68 30.60
C ARG A 324 -8.55 2.24 29.36
N PHE A 325 -9.09 1.91 28.17
CA PHE A 325 -8.60 2.46 26.91
C PHE A 325 -8.72 3.98 26.87
N ALA A 326 -9.89 4.51 27.27
CA ALA A 326 -10.10 5.96 27.34
C ALA A 326 -9.11 6.65 28.29
N ALA A 327 -8.88 6.07 29.49
CA ALA A 327 -7.95 6.62 30.46
C ALA A 327 -6.51 6.64 29.94
N ALA A 328 -6.04 5.56 29.32
CA ALA A 328 -4.72 5.48 28.74
C ALA A 328 -4.54 6.51 27.60
N LYS A 329 -5.53 6.63 26.72
CA LYS A 329 -5.51 7.59 25.60
C LYS A 329 -5.59 9.05 26.06
N LEU A 330 -6.38 9.35 27.09
CA LEU A 330 -6.40 10.68 27.71
C LEU A 330 -5.06 11.02 28.38
N ALA A 331 -4.47 10.05 29.08
CA ALA A 331 -3.15 10.22 29.67
C ALA A 331 -2.07 10.50 28.59
N GLU A 332 -2.16 9.87 27.42
CA GLU A 332 -1.30 10.13 26.25
C GLU A 332 -1.58 11.52 25.61
N GLY A 333 -2.74 12.14 25.88
CA GLY A 333 -3.16 13.41 25.29
C GLY A 333 -3.92 13.26 23.96
N ASP A 334 -4.62 12.15 23.74
CA ASP A 334 -5.41 11.88 22.53
C ASP A 334 -6.65 12.77 22.45
N GLN A 335 -6.62 13.72 21.49
CA GLN A 335 -7.68 14.71 21.33
C GLN A 335 -9.00 14.09 20.85
N LEU A 336 -8.95 13.01 20.06
CA LEU A 336 -10.17 12.36 19.55
C LEU A 336 -11.00 11.73 20.68
N ILE A 337 -10.33 11.12 21.66
CA ILE A 337 -11.00 10.60 22.85
C ILE A 337 -11.48 11.76 23.73
N MET A 338 -10.67 12.78 23.91
CA MET A 338 -11.07 13.99 24.66
C MET A 338 -12.36 14.58 24.14
N ASP A 339 -12.48 14.72 22.81
CA ASP A 339 -13.66 15.27 22.15
C ASP A 339 -14.87 14.32 22.26
N SER A 340 -14.65 13.00 22.21
CA SER A 340 -15.71 12.00 22.27
C SER A 340 -16.34 11.88 23.66
N LEU A 341 -15.59 12.15 24.72
CA LEU A 341 -16.06 12.03 26.09
C LEU A 341 -16.83 13.26 26.59
N ASN A 342 -16.76 14.38 25.87
CA ASN A 342 -17.47 15.63 26.22
C ASN A 342 -17.26 16.07 27.69
N LEU A 343 -16.01 16.02 28.18
CA LEU A 343 -15.66 16.44 29.53
C LEU A 343 -15.90 17.92 29.72
N ASP A 344 -16.35 18.31 30.91
CA ASP A 344 -16.48 19.73 31.26
C ASP A 344 -15.13 20.40 31.52
N GLN A 345 -15.12 21.70 31.73
CA GLN A 345 -13.87 22.45 31.93
C GLN A 345 -13.15 22.07 33.23
N ASN A 346 -13.89 21.77 34.30
CA ASN A 346 -13.31 21.39 35.59
C ASN A 346 -12.70 20.00 35.51
N GLU A 347 -13.35 19.07 34.80
CA GLU A 347 -12.87 17.73 34.58
C GLU A 347 -11.58 17.74 33.74
N LYS A 348 -11.51 18.59 32.71
CA LYS A 348 -10.29 18.78 31.91
C LYS A 348 -9.12 19.34 32.74
N GLU A 349 -9.40 20.29 33.62
CA GLU A 349 -8.40 20.86 34.54
C GLU A 349 -7.93 19.82 35.56
N MET A 350 -8.86 19.00 36.09
CA MET A 350 -8.53 17.90 36.99
C MET A 350 -7.69 16.82 36.28
N LEU A 351 -8.07 16.43 35.06
CA LEU A 351 -7.31 15.51 34.21
C LEU A 351 -5.87 16.01 34.03
N GLU A 352 -5.72 17.28 33.64
CA GLU A 352 -4.41 17.88 33.43
C GLU A 352 -3.57 17.94 34.71
N HIS A 353 -4.21 18.16 35.85
CA HIS A 353 -3.54 18.13 37.16
C HIS A 353 -3.01 16.74 37.51
N ILE A 354 -3.85 15.69 37.31
CA ILE A 354 -3.50 14.29 37.55
C ILE A 354 -2.29 13.90 36.67
N VAL A 355 -2.36 14.22 35.37
CA VAL A 355 -1.29 13.89 34.43
C VAL A 355 0.00 14.64 34.78
N LYS A 356 -0.07 15.92 35.12
CA LYS A 356 1.10 16.73 35.47
C LYS A 356 1.78 16.26 36.76
N GLN A 357 0.99 15.72 37.71
CA GLN A 357 1.54 15.07 38.89
C GLN A 357 2.36 13.85 38.49
N MET A 358 1.84 12.97 37.63
CA MET A 358 2.55 11.80 37.13
C MET A 358 3.85 12.19 36.40
N GLU A 359 3.79 13.20 35.53
CA GLU A 359 4.97 13.72 34.81
C GLU A 359 6.08 14.18 35.79
N THR A 360 5.68 14.87 36.86
CA THR A 360 6.61 15.37 37.87
C THR A 360 7.24 14.24 38.68
N GLU A 361 6.44 13.24 39.07
CA GLU A 361 6.91 12.10 39.84
C GLU A 361 7.80 11.15 39.02
N ARG A 362 7.45 10.93 37.74
CA ARG A 362 8.17 10.04 36.82
C ARG A 362 9.40 10.68 36.19
N GLY A 363 9.42 12.00 36.07
CA GLY A 363 10.45 12.73 35.35
C GLY A 363 10.42 12.51 33.82
N LEU A 364 9.31 11.99 33.32
CA LEU A 364 9.01 11.76 31.90
C LEU A 364 7.72 12.49 31.54
N ASP A 365 7.61 12.94 30.30
CA ASP A 365 6.34 13.46 29.80
C ASP A 365 5.28 12.34 29.66
N ARG A 366 4.01 12.73 29.61
CA ARG A 366 2.84 11.83 29.60
C ARG A 366 2.92 10.70 28.59
N ALA A 367 3.23 11.00 27.35
CA ALA A 367 3.26 10.02 26.28
C ALA A 367 4.43 9.04 26.43
N ALA A 368 5.60 9.55 26.83
CA ALA A 368 6.77 8.71 27.09
C ALA A 368 6.56 7.82 28.32
N ALA A 369 5.89 8.30 29.37
CA ALA A 369 5.61 7.52 30.57
C ALA A 369 4.70 6.31 30.27
N ILE A 370 3.64 6.52 29.49
CA ILE A 370 2.71 5.43 29.10
C ILE A 370 3.40 4.45 28.13
N ALA A 371 4.17 4.94 27.17
CA ALA A 371 4.92 4.07 26.25
C ALA A 371 5.94 3.21 27.02
N HIS A 372 6.70 3.83 27.95
CA HIS A 372 7.67 3.12 28.79
C HIS A 372 7.00 2.00 29.59
N MET A 373 5.88 2.28 30.29
CA MET A 373 5.13 1.28 31.02
C MET A 373 4.76 0.05 30.14
N ARG A 374 4.30 0.28 28.91
CA ARG A 374 3.98 -0.82 28.00
C ARG A 374 5.21 -1.61 27.58
N PHE A 375 6.30 -0.95 27.23
CA PHE A 375 7.52 -1.63 26.83
C PHE A 375 8.17 -2.39 28.00
N ASP A 376 8.16 -1.87 29.22
CA ASP A 376 8.63 -2.58 30.42
C ASP A 376 7.86 -3.88 30.64
N PHE A 377 6.53 -3.84 30.51
CA PHE A 377 5.70 -5.05 30.61
C PHE A 377 6.00 -6.04 29.46
N ILE A 378 6.15 -5.56 28.22
CA ILE A 378 6.49 -6.40 27.06
C ILE A 378 7.85 -7.07 27.28
N GLU A 379 8.87 -6.32 27.72
CA GLU A 379 10.19 -6.87 28.01
C GLU A 379 10.11 -7.97 29.06
N LYS A 380 9.37 -7.76 30.13
CA LYS A 380 9.12 -8.78 31.16
C LYS A 380 8.45 -10.05 30.59
N VAL A 381 7.39 -9.89 29.78
CA VAL A 381 6.72 -11.02 29.12
C VAL A 381 7.70 -11.77 28.22
N CYS A 382 8.45 -11.06 27.40
CA CYS A 382 9.39 -11.67 26.44
C CYS A 382 10.57 -12.35 27.17
N ASP A 383 11.10 -11.75 28.20
CA ASP A 383 12.20 -12.32 28.98
C ASP A 383 11.81 -13.60 29.71
N GLU A 384 10.54 -13.71 30.12
CA GLU A 384 10.08 -14.91 30.81
C GLU A 384 9.59 -16.00 29.85
N THR A 385 9.06 -15.65 28.67
CA THR A 385 8.36 -16.60 27.80
C THR A 385 9.09 -16.93 26.50
N VAL A 386 9.94 -16.05 26.01
CA VAL A 386 10.60 -16.22 24.71
C VAL A 386 12.01 -16.78 24.89
N VAL A 387 12.26 -17.93 24.33
CA VAL A 387 13.62 -18.49 24.19
C VAL A 387 14.15 -18.00 22.85
N LYS A 388 14.96 -16.92 22.87
CA LYS A 388 15.50 -16.30 21.64
C LYS A 388 16.30 -17.33 20.84
N PRO A 389 16.02 -17.48 19.54
CA PRO A 389 16.84 -18.30 18.66
C PRO A 389 18.26 -17.70 18.58
N LYS A 390 19.24 -18.53 18.18
CA LYS A 390 20.46 -18.00 17.57
C LYS A 390 20.07 -17.13 16.41
N GLU A 391 20.92 -16.13 16.05
CA GLU A 391 20.60 -15.20 14.94
C GLU A 391 19.91 -15.91 13.78
N SER A 392 18.72 -15.41 13.41
CA SER A 392 17.89 -16.03 12.38
C SER A 392 18.68 -16.12 11.07
N LYS A 393 18.72 -17.33 10.48
CA LYS A 393 19.37 -17.54 9.19
C LYS A 393 18.82 -16.63 8.10
N GLU A 394 17.53 -16.31 8.19
CA GLU A 394 16.81 -15.38 7.31
C GLU A 394 17.34 -13.97 7.48
N HIS A 395 17.55 -13.53 8.70
CA HIS A 395 18.09 -12.20 8.99
C HIS A 395 19.53 -12.07 8.46
N LEU A 396 20.41 -13.04 8.74
CA LEU A 396 21.76 -13.07 8.20
C LEU A 396 21.81 -13.07 6.67
N ARG A 397 20.89 -13.82 6.04
CA ARG A 397 20.74 -13.83 4.58
C ARG A 397 20.26 -12.48 4.07
N SER A 398 19.29 -11.87 4.74
CA SER A 398 18.76 -10.54 4.40
C SER A 398 19.86 -9.48 4.50
N MET A 399 20.67 -9.48 5.55
CA MET A 399 21.81 -8.57 5.69
C MET A 399 22.83 -8.72 4.55
N LYS A 400 23.13 -9.97 4.13
CA LYS A 400 24.05 -10.22 3.00
C LYS A 400 23.49 -9.68 1.68
N ILE A 401 22.20 -9.87 1.44
CA ILE A 401 21.51 -9.37 0.26
C ILE A 401 21.46 -7.84 0.29
N ASP A 402 21.12 -7.26 1.43
CA ASP A 402 21.03 -5.81 1.62
C ASP A 402 22.37 -5.10 1.41
N LYS A 403 23.50 -5.74 1.73
CA LYS A 403 24.84 -5.20 1.44
C LYS A 403 25.03 -4.89 -0.06
N ILE A 404 24.34 -5.63 -0.93
CA ILE A 404 24.37 -5.40 -2.38
C ILE A 404 23.24 -4.48 -2.81
N LEU A 405 21.99 -4.82 -2.44
CA LEU A 405 20.79 -4.13 -2.92
C LEU A 405 20.59 -2.72 -2.35
N THR A 406 21.12 -2.44 -1.16
CA THR A 406 21.09 -1.13 -0.51
C THR A 406 22.48 -0.51 -0.36
N GLY A 407 23.51 -1.05 -1.03
CA GLY A 407 24.88 -0.52 -1.01
C GLY A 407 24.99 0.85 -1.66
N LYS A 408 25.91 1.69 -1.18
CA LYS A 408 26.09 3.09 -1.61
C LYS A 408 26.21 3.27 -3.13
N TYR A 409 26.89 2.37 -3.83
CA TYR A 409 27.14 2.45 -5.28
C TYR A 409 26.36 1.39 -6.08
N THR A 410 25.88 0.35 -5.43
CA THR A 410 25.24 -0.80 -6.08
C THR A 410 23.72 -0.69 -6.10
N ALA A 411 23.11 0.04 -5.19
CA ALA A 411 21.66 0.11 -5.03
C ALA A 411 20.94 0.58 -6.31
N ILE A 412 21.35 1.70 -6.90
CA ILE A 412 20.70 2.25 -8.09
C ILE A 412 20.95 1.37 -9.32
N PRO A 413 22.18 0.91 -9.63
CA PRO A 413 22.41 -0.04 -10.72
C PRO A 413 21.62 -1.35 -10.58
N CYS A 414 21.59 -1.94 -9.37
CA CYS A 414 20.79 -3.13 -9.11
C CYS A 414 19.30 -2.89 -9.32
N PHE A 415 18.79 -1.76 -8.84
CA PHE A 415 17.41 -1.36 -9.04
C PHE A 415 17.05 -1.24 -10.53
N ILE A 416 17.87 -0.53 -11.31
CA ILE A 416 17.67 -0.39 -12.76
C ILE A 416 17.76 -1.77 -13.44
N GLY A 417 18.70 -2.63 -13.04
CA GLY A 417 18.84 -3.98 -13.58
C GLY A 417 17.64 -4.87 -13.30
N ILE A 418 17.16 -4.89 -12.06
CA ILE A 418 15.99 -5.71 -11.67
C ILE A 418 14.73 -5.20 -12.38
N MET A 419 14.48 -3.88 -12.36
CA MET A 419 13.30 -3.33 -13.04
C MET A 419 13.39 -3.50 -14.56
N GLY A 420 14.57 -3.32 -15.15
CA GLY A 420 14.82 -3.57 -16.56
C GLY A 420 14.55 -5.04 -16.93
N LEU A 421 14.99 -5.99 -16.10
CA LEU A 421 14.69 -7.41 -16.29
C LEU A 421 13.19 -7.71 -16.19
N VAL A 422 12.50 -7.16 -15.20
CA VAL A 422 11.05 -7.32 -15.05
C VAL A 422 10.32 -6.80 -16.27
N PHE A 423 10.65 -5.61 -16.74
CA PHE A 423 10.03 -5.03 -17.94
C PHE A 423 10.37 -5.82 -19.20
N PHE A 424 11.61 -6.26 -19.35
CA PHE A 424 12.02 -7.09 -20.50
C PHE A 424 11.24 -8.43 -20.54
N LEU A 425 11.15 -9.13 -19.41
CA LEU A 425 10.40 -10.39 -19.32
C LEU A 425 8.90 -10.15 -19.58
N THR A 426 8.34 -9.06 -19.07
CA THR A 426 6.92 -8.73 -19.20
C THR A 426 6.57 -8.35 -20.65
N PHE A 427 7.32 -7.42 -21.26
CA PHE A 427 6.91 -6.84 -22.54
C PHE A 427 7.55 -7.49 -23.77
N SER A 428 8.68 -8.21 -23.61
CA SER A 428 9.39 -8.78 -24.76
C SER A 428 9.39 -10.32 -24.79
N VAL A 429 9.22 -10.98 -23.63
CA VAL A 429 9.34 -12.44 -23.57
C VAL A 429 8.01 -13.09 -23.19
N ILE A 430 7.67 -13.10 -21.91
CA ILE A 430 6.54 -13.88 -21.38
C ILE A 430 5.21 -13.22 -21.77
N GLY A 431 5.07 -11.94 -21.49
CA GLY A 431 3.84 -11.21 -21.75
C GLY A 431 3.56 -11.11 -23.25
N ALA A 432 4.57 -10.80 -24.07
CA ALA A 432 4.42 -10.77 -25.53
C ALA A 432 4.05 -12.14 -26.11
N PHE A 433 4.67 -13.23 -25.64
CA PHE A 433 4.34 -14.57 -26.09
C PHE A 433 2.89 -14.94 -25.77
N LEU A 434 2.44 -14.70 -24.54
CA LEU A 434 1.06 -14.97 -24.11
C LEU A 434 0.06 -14.06 -24.82
N GLN A 435 0.44 -12.80 -25.08
CA GLN A 435 -0.37 -11.87 -25.85
C GLN A 435 -0.59 -12.36 -27.27
N ASN A 436 0.47 -12.81 -27.97
CA ASN A 436 0.37 -13.32 -29.33
C ASN A 436 -0.53 -14.56 -29.43
N ILE A 437 -0.47 -15.46 -28.42
CA ILE A 437 -1.37 -16.64 -28.37
C ILE A 437 -2.83 -16.19 -28.25
N LEU A 438 -3.10 -15.24 -27.34
CA LEU A 438 -4.46 -14.74 -27.11
C LEU A 438 -4.98 -13.98 -28.34
N ASP A 439 -4.14 -13.19 -28.97
CA ASP A 439 -4.46 -12.42 -30.17
C ASP A 439 -4.79 -13.35 -31.36
N MET A 440 -4.01 -14.41 -31.57
CA MET A 440 -4.33 -15.46 -32.54
C MET A 440 -5.68 -16.11 -32.24
N GLY A 441 -5.99 -16.37 -30.96
CA GLY A 441 -7.26 -16.93 -30.55
C GLY A 441 -8.45 -15.99 -30.83
N ILE A 442 -8.29 -14.70 -30.49
CA ILE A 442 -9.31 -13.66 -30.76
C ILE A 442 -9.54 -13.50 -32.27
N THR A 443 -8.47 -13.45 -33.06
CA THR A 443 -8.51 -13.33 -34.51
C THR A 443 -9.17 -14.56 -35.12
N ALA A 444 -8.85 -15.78 -34.69
CA ALA A 444 -9.48 -17.01 -35.17
C ALA A 444 -10.99 -17.04 -34.88
N LEU A 445 -11.38 -16.63 -33.66
CA LEU A 445 -12.80 -16.49 -33.29
C LEU A 445 -13.50 -15.43 -34.15
N GLY A 446 -12.83 -14.28 -34.36
CA GLY A 446 -13.33 -13.21 -35.22
C GLY A 446 -13.58 -13.71 -36.64
N ASN A 447 -12.63 -14.41 -37.24
CA ASN A 447 -12.78 -14.98 -38.61
C ASN A 447 -13.91 -16.00 -38.68
N ILE A 448 -14.13 -16.82 -37.66
CA ILE A 448 -15.26 -17.78 -37.59
C ILE A 448 -16.59 -17.02 -37.56
N VAL A 449 -16.69 -15.98 -36.73
CA VAL A 449 -17.90 -15.16 -36.60
C VAL A 449 -18.17 -14.38 -37.87
N ASP A 450 -17.14 -13.79 -38.48
CA ASP A 450 -17.20 -13.09 -39.76
C ASP A 450 -17.74 -13.97 -40.86
N HIS A 451 -17.17 -15.19 -41.01
CA HIS A 451 -17.64 -16.16 -42.01
C HIS A 451 -19.08 -16.59 -41.76
N TRP A 452 -19.46 -16.81 -40.51
CA TRP A 452 -20.82 -17.19 -40.14
C TRP A 452 -21.83 -16.07 -40.43
N MET A 453 -21.51 -14.81 -40.07
CA MET A 453 -22.37 -13.65 -40.31
C MET A 453 -22.55 -13.37 -41.81
N THR A 454 -21.47 -13.48 -42.58
CA THR A 454 -21.50 -13.35 -44.05
C THR A 454 -22.35 -14.44 -44.68
N ALA A 455 -22.20 -15.71 -44.25
CA ALA A 455 -23.01 -16.83 -44.74
C ALA A 455 -24.48 -16.72 -44.36
N ALA A 456 -24.80 -16.12 -43.21
CA ALA A 456 -26.16 -15.86 -42.75
C ALA A 456 -26.83 -14.64 -43.41
N GLY A 457 -26.08 -13.87 -44.23
CA GLY A 457 -26.61 -12.64 -44.88
C GLY A 457 -26.99 -11.55 -43.90
N VAL A 458 -26.22 -11.39 -42.83
CA VAL A 458 -26.48 -10.38 -41.81
C VAL A 458 -26.29 -8.98 -42.39
N ASN A 459 -27.09 -8.02 -41.93
CA ASN A 459 -27.02 -6.63 -42.34
C ASN A 459 -25.62 -6.03 -42.06
N ASP A 460 -25.10 -5.26 -43.03
CA ASP A 460 -23.77 -4.64 -43.01
C ASP A 460 -23.50 -3.82 -41.73
N VAL A 461 -24.53 -3.15 -41.19
CA VAL A 461 -24.43 -2.39 -39.94
C VAL A 461 -24.15 -3.29 -38.75
N LEU A 462 -24.92 -4.40 -38.65
CA LEU A 462 -24.75 -5.37 -37.56
C LEU A 462 -23.42 -6.11 -37.70
N HIS A 463 -23.02 -6.40 -38.94
CA HIS A 463 -21.72 -7.00 -39.23
C HIS A 463 -20.56 -6.10 -38.76
N SER A 464 -20.54 -4.82 -39.17
CA SER A 464 -19.56 -3.84 -38.74
C SER A 464 -19.57 -3.62 -37.20
N LEU A 465 -20.76 -3.57 -36.60
CA LEU A 465 -20.87 -3.46 -35.13
C LEU A 465 -20.14 -4.61 -34.40
N VAL A 466 -20.38 -5.83 -34.87
CA VAL A 466 -19.78 -7.02 -34.24
C VAL A 466 -18.29 -7.11 -34.56
N MET A 467 -17.88 -6.92 -35.81
CA MET A 467 -16.47 -7.07 -36.20
C MET A 467 -15.61 -5.89 -35.76
N ASP A 468 -16.05 -4.67 -36.06
CA ASP A 468 -15.26 -3.47 -35.77
C ASP A 468 -15.47 -2.96 -34.35
N GLY A 469 -16.72 -2.96 -33.88
CA GLY A 469 -17.06 -2.48 -32.53
C GLY A 469 -16.66 -3.46 -31.42
N VAL A 470 -16.96 -4.77 -31.61
CA VAL A 470 -16.71 -5.77 -30.55
C VAL A 470 -15.36 -6.45 -30.73
N PHE A 471 -15.12 -7.16 -31.84
CA PHE A 471 -13.90 -7.95 -32.01
C PHE A 471 -12.65 -7.08 -32.14
N ASN A 472 -12.66 -6.04 -32.93
CA ASN A 472 -11.51 -5.14 -33.06
C ASN A 472 -11.36 -4.23 -31.82
N GLY A 473 -12.47 -3.70 -31.27
CA GLY A 473 -12.46 -2.79 -30.12
C GLY A 473 -12.16 -3.50 -28.79
N VAL A 474 -12.94 -4.50 -28.44
CA VAL A 474 -12.79 -5.23 -27.17
C VAL A 474 -11.64 -6.23 -27.25
N GLY A 475 -11.47 -6.89 -28.40
CA GLY A 475 -10.40 -7.86 -28.64
C GLY A 475 -9.02 -7.27 -28.44
N SER A 476 -8.77 -6.07 -28.97
CA SER A 476 -7.49 -5.36 -28.80
C SER A 476 -7.16 -5.09 -27.32
N VAL A 477 -8.16 -4.80 -26.51
CA VAL A 477 -7.97 -4.57 -25.06
C VAL A 477 -7.75 -5.87 -24.31
N LEU A 478 -8.48 -6.94 -24.66
CA LEU A 478 -8.32 -8.26 -24.07
C LEU A 478 -6.94 -8.83 -24.37
N SER A 479 -6.39 -8.58 -25.55
CA SER A 479 -5.06 -9.07 -25.93
C SER A 479 -3.93 -8.56 -25.02
N PHE A 480 -4.13 -7.41 -24.34
CA PHE A 480 -3.19 -6.90 -23.34
C PHE A 480 -3.31 -7.54 -21.95
N LEU A 481 -4.37 -8.31 -21.67
CA LEU A 481 -4.58 -8.93 -20.36
C LEU A 481 -3.39 -9.79 -19.91
N PRO A 482 -2.78 -10.66 -20.74
CA PRO A 482 -1.63 -11.48 -20.36
C PRO A 482 -0.42 -10.64 -19.96
N VAL A 483 -0.15 -9.53 -20.64
CA VAL A 483 0.96 -8.62 -20.33
C VAL A 483 0.74 -7.98 -18.96
N ILE A 484 -0.49 -7.55 -18.67
CA ILE A 484 -0.85 -6.94 -17.38
C ILE A 484 -0.73 -7.97 -16.25
N VAL A 485 -1.23 -9.19 -16.45
CA VAL A 485 -1.12 -10.28 -15.45
C VAL A 485 0.34 -10.64 -15.20
N THR A 486 1.17 -10.73 -16.25
CA THR A 486 2.61 -10.99 -16.12
C THR A 486 3.32 -9.85 -15.35
N LEU A 487 2.97 -8.61 -15.61
CA LEU A 487 3.49 -7.46 -14.87
C LEU A 487 3.13 -7.55 -13.38
N PHE A 488 1.86 -7.82 -13.07
CA PHE A 488 1.42 -7.98 -11.69
C PHE A 488 2.09 -9.16 -10.99
N PHE A 489 2.34 -10.26 -11.72
CA PHE A 489 3.09 -11.38 -11.18
C PHE A 489 4.47 -10.96 -10.66
N PHE A 490 5.26 -10.29 -11.50
CA PHE A 490 6.60 -9.84 -11.09
C PHE A 490 6.55 -8.77 -10.00
N LEU A 491 5.60 -7.85 -10.07
CA LEU A 491 5.44 -6.80 -9.04
C LEU A 491 5.04 -7.39 -7.69
N SER A 492 4.11 -8.35 -7.66
CA SER A 492 3.75 -9.07 -6.42
C SER A 492 4.94 -9.83 -5.85
N LEU A 493 5.74 -10.46 -6.73
CA LEU A 493 6.95 -11.16 -6.30
C LEU A 493 7.95 -10.20 -5.63
N LEU A 494 8.13 -9.01 -6.19
CA LEU A 494 9.03 -7.99 -5.62
C LEU A 494 8.45 -7.38 -4.33
N GLU A 495 7.15 -7.19 -4.25
CA GLU A 495 6.45 -6.64 -3.08
C GLU A 495 6.50 -7.63 -1.91
N ASP A 496 6.02 -8.84 -2.12
CA ASP A 496 5.96 -9.88 -1.09
C ASP A 496 7.36 -10.35 -0.63
N SER A 497 8.37 -10.27 -1.51
CA SER A 497 9.76 -10.57 -1.14
C SER A 497 10.37 -9.53 -0.19
N GLY A 498 9.76 -8.35 0.02
CA GLY A 498 10.30 -7.25 0.80
C GLY A 498 11.28 -6.34 0.03
N TYR A 499 11.51 -6.58 -1.28
CA TYR A 499 12.41 -5.76 -2.09
C TYR A 499 11.87 -4.34 -2.28
N MET A 500 10.55 -4.16 -2.45
CA MET A 500 9.95 -2.85 -2.65
C MET A 500 10.13 -1.90 -1.45
N ALA A 501 10.20 -2.43 -0.23
CA ALA A 501 10.55 -1.66 0.95
C ALA A 501 11.96 -1.05 0.85
N ARG A 502 12.93 -1.83 0.33
CA ARG A 502 14.31 -1.35 0.10
C ARG A 502 14.35 -0.29 -1.00
N VAL A 503 13.60 -0.47 -2.06
CA VAL A 503 13.48 0.56 -3.13
C VAL A 503 12.95 1.87 -2.55
N ALA A 504 11.89 1.82 -1.74
CA ALA A 504 11.35 2.99 -1.06
C ALA A 504 12.40 3.67 -0.14
N PHE A 505 13.16 2.88 0.61
CA PHE A 505 14.26 3.36 1.45
C PHE A 505 15.37 4.06 0.64
N VAL A 506 15.80 3.48 -0.47
CA VAL A 506 16.84 4.05 -1.34
C VAL A 506 16.37 5.36 -1.99
N MET A 507 15.09 5.42 -2.41
CA MET A 507 14.55 6.52 -3.20
C MET A 507 13.99 7.69 -2.38
N ASP A 508 13.83 7.55 -1.05
CA ASP A 508 13.15 8.56 -0.21
C ASP A 508 13.77 9.95 -0.33
N LYS A 509 15.10 10.04 -0.28
CA LYS A 509 15.79 11.35 -0.38
C LYS A 509 15.55 12.08 -1.70
N LEU A 510 15.45 11.35 -2.82
CA LEU A 510 15.17 11.94 -4.13
C LEU A 510 13.73 12.40 -4.23
N LEU A 511 12.79 11.55 -3.83
CA LEU A 511 11.36 11.85 -3.94
C LEU A 511 10.94 12.98 -2.99
N ARG A 512 11.54 13.05 -1.82
CA ARG A 512 11.30 14.15 -0.87
C ARG A 512 11.66 15.52 -1.44
N LYS A 513 12.69 15.63 -2.28
CA LYS A 513 13.04 16.90 -2.95
C LYS A 513 11.89 17.42 -3.83
N ILE A 514 11.10 16.53 -4.40
CA ILE A 514 9.93 16.89 -5.21
C ILE A 514 8.62 16.87 -4.40
N GLY A 515 8.69 16.63 -3.08
CA GLY A 515 7.56 16.69 -2.17
C GLY A 515 6.79 15.38 -1.97
N LEU A 516 7.36 14.23 -2.33
CA LEU A 516 6.80 12.90 -2.17
C LEU A 516 7.59 12.07 -1.17
N SER A 517 6.97 11.07 -0.55
CA SER A 517 7.64 10.06 0.25
C SER A 517 8.28 8.96 -0.62
N GLY A 518 9.27 8.25 -0.08
CA GLY A 518 9.94 7.14 -0.77
C GLY A 518 8.98 6.05 -1.27
N ARG A 519 7.88 5.81 -0.55
CA ARG A 519 6.85 4.83 -0.94
C ARG A 519 6.16 5.17 -2.26
N SER A 520 6.11 6.44 -2.65
CA SER A 520 5.50 6.89 -3.93
C SER A 520 6.22 6.36 -5.17
N ILE A 521 7.46 5.87 -5.04
CA ILE A 521 8.19 5.27 -6.16
C ILE A 521 7.47 4.05 -6.74
N VAL A 522 6.82 3.24 -5.89
CA VAL A 522 6.18 1.98 -6.31
C VAL A 522 5.04 2.23 -7.31
N PRO A 523 4.02 3.06 -7.00
CA PRO A 523 2.97 3.43 -7.97
C PRO A 523 3.53 4.07 -9.24
N MET A 524 4.56 4.91 -9.11
CA MET A 524 5.17 5.57 -10.28
C MET A 524 5.88 4.58 -11.19
N LEU A 525 6.60 3.60 -10.65
CA LEU A 525 7.24 2.54 -11.41
C LEU A 525 6.22 1.66 -12.14
N VAL A 526 5.16 1.27 -11.44
CA VAL A 526 4.04 0.54 -12.06
C VAL A 526 3.45 1.34 -13.23
N GLY A 527 3.40 2.67 -13.10
CA GLY A 527 2.95 3.61 -14.12
C GLY A 527 3.73 3.54 -15.43
N PHE A 528 5.02 3.18 -15.42
CA PHE A 528 5.80 2.91 -16.64
C PHE A 528 5.30 1.70 -17.41
N GLY A 529 4.74 0.71 -16.73
CA GLY A 529 4.06 -0.41 -17.37
C GLY A 529 2.66 -0.01 -17.84
N CYS A 530 1.81 0.42 -16.91
CA CYS A 530 0.45 0.86 -17.19
C CYS A 530 -0.02 1.86 -16.13
N THR A 531 -0.66 2.94 -16.56
CA THR A 531 -1.18 3.98 -15.66
C THR A 531 -2.30 3.45 -14.74
N VAL A 532 -3.14 2.52 -15.22
CA VAL A 532 -4.26 1.96 -14.44
C VAL A 532 -3.79 1.29 -13.16
N PRO A 533 -2.94 0.26 -13.21
CA PRO A 533 -2.40 -0.36 -12.00
C PRO A 533 -1.53 0.60 -11.18
N GLY A 534 -0.83 1.55 -11.83
CA GLY A 534 -0.06 2.57 -11.12
C GLY A 534 -0.94 3.44 -10.22
N VAL A 535 -2.08 3.89 -10.72
CA VAL A 535 -3.08 4.62 -9.94
C VAL A 535 -3.64 3.76 -8.80
N MET A 536 -3.94 2.50 -9.06
CA MET A 536 -4.46 1.58 -8.03
C MET A 536 -3.44 1.28 -6.93
N ALA A 537 -2.17 1.11 -7.30
CA ALA A 537 -1.09 0.86 -6.33
C ALA A 537 -0.88 2.03 -5.35
N SER A 538 -1.35 3.23 -5.69
CA SER A 538 -1.28 4.39 -4.78
C SER A 538 -2.10 4.25 -3.50
N ARG A 539 -2.99 3.25 -3.40
CA ARG A 539 -3.77 2.94 -2.19
C ARG A 539 -2.90 2.53 -1.01
N THR A 540 -1.70 2.01 -1.27
CA THR A 540 -0.74 1.63 -0.23
C THR A 540 -0.03 2.83 0.41
N LEU A 541 -0.29 4.04 -0.07
CA LEU A 541 0.31 5.25 0.48
C LEU A 541 -0.48 5.75 1.71
N PRO A 542 0.18 5.94 2.86
CA PRO A 542 -0.49 6.28 4.11
C PRO A 542 -1.02 7.72 4.14
N SER A 543 -0.51 8.59 3.27
CA SER A 543 -0.89 10.00 3.20
C SER A 543 -1.83 10.26 2.02
N GLU A 544 -2.98 10.85 2.32
CA GLU A 544 -3.93 11.29 1.29
C GLU A 544 -3.30 12.32 0.34
N ARG A 545 -2.45 13.22 0.86
CA ARG A 545 -1.69 14.20 0.11
C ARG A 545 -0.74 13.53 -0.88
N ASP A 546 0.12 12.63 -0.39
CA ASP A 546 1.09 11.91 -1.21
C ASP A 546 0.39 11.01 -2.23
N ARG A 547 -0.74 10.39 -1.84
CA ARG A 547 -1.58 9.59 -2.73
C ARG A 547 -2.15 10.43 -3.88
N LYS A 548 -2.79 11.56 -3.57
CA LYS A 548 -3.34 12.47 -4.59
C LYS A 548 -2.23 12.94 -5.55
N MET A 549 -1.12 13.41 -5.00
CA MET A 549 0.00 13.90 -5.79
C MET A 549 0.60 12.79 -6.68
N THR A 550 0.78 11.58 -6.17
CA THR A 550 1.29 10.43 -6.93
C THR A 550 0.33 10.05 -8.07
N ILE A 551 -0.98 10.00 -7.82
CA ILE A 551 -1.99 9.72 -8.85
C ILE A 551 -1.93 10.75 -9.98
N LEU A 552 -1.79 12.04 -9.65
CA LEU A 552 -1.72 13.12 -10.64
C LEU A 552 -0.42 13.08 -11.45
N LEU A 553 0.67 12.54 -10.89
CA LEU A 553 1.96 12.44 -11.56
C LEU A 553 2.13 11.16 -12.38
N THR A 554 1.47 10.07 -12.01
CA THR A 554 1.58 8.77 -12.70
C THR A 554 1.34 8.86 -14.22
N PRO A 555 0.37 9.62 -14.76
CA PRO A 555 0.16 9.70 -16.19
C PRO A 555 1.29 10.36 -17.01
N PHE A 556 2.20 11.10 -16.37
CA PHE A 556 3.39 11.64 -17.05
C PHE A 556 4.42 10.55 -17.38
N MET A 557 4.34 9.40 -16.69
CA MET A 557 5.20 8.27 -17.01
C MET A 557 4.80 7.65 -18.35
N SER A 558 5.80 7.27 -19.13
CA SER A 558 5.57 6.64 -20.44
C SER A 558 5.14 5.19 -20.26
N CYS A 559 3.83 4.89 -20.38
CA CYS A 559 3.34 3.52 -20.32
C CYS A 559 3.63 2.75 -21.64
N SER A 560 3.55 1.42 -21.58
CA SER A 560 3.81 0.52 -22.71
C SER A 560 2.95 0.82 -23.94
N ALA A 561 1.71 1.25 -23.77
CA ALA A 561 0.82 1.61 -24.87
C ALA A 561 1.27 2.85 -25.69
N LYS A 562 2.19 3.65 -25.18
CA LYS A 562 2.80 4.78 -25.92
C LYS A 562 3.94 4.32 -26.83
N LEU A 563 4.57 3.16 -26.56
CA LEU A 563 5.72 2.66 -27.32
C LEU A 563 5.45 2.47 -28.81
N PRO A 564 4.31 1.87 -29.25
CA PRO A 564 4.01 1.75 -30.66
C PRO A 564 3.97 3.10 -31.37
N ILE A 565 3.47 4.18 -30.73
CA ILE A 565 3.46 5.51 -31.29
C ILE A 565 4.90 6.01 -31.49
N TYR A 566 5.74 5.85 -30.48
CA TYR A 566 7.14 6.28 -30.56
C TYR A 566 7.88 5.51 -31.66
N ALA A 567 7.74 4.20 -31.72
CA ALA A 567 8.36 3.35 -32.72
C ALA A 567 7.91 3.72 -34.13
N PHE A 568 6.62 3.93 -34.38
CA PHE A 568 6.07 4.30 -35.65
C PHE A 568 6.62 5.64 -36.19
N PHE A 569 6.56 6.69 -35.34
CA PHE A 569 7.04 8.01 -35.75
C PHE A 569 8.55 8.07 -35.82
N THR A 570 9.30 7.38 -34.98
CA THR A 570 10.77 7.36 -35.04
C THR A 570 11.25 6.63 -36.30
N ALA A 571 10.62 5.52 -36.66
CA ALA A 571 10.95 4.82 -37.92
C ALA A 571 10.62 5.64 -39.16
N ALA A 572 9.51 6.41 -39.14
CA ALA A 572 9.06 7.18 -40.27
C ALA A 572 9.86 8.50 -40.46
N PHE A 573 10.11 9.25 -39.38
CA PHE A 573 10.65 10.61 -39.46
C PHE A 573 12.09 10.77 -38.97
N PHE A 574 12.61 9.79 -38.16
CA PHE A 574 13.94 9.85 -37.54
C PHE A 574 14.72 8.53 -37.69
N PRO A 575 14.90 7.97 -38.92
CA PRO A 575 15.48 6.66 -39.12
C PRO A 575 16.89 6.52 -38.50
N ASP A 576 17.72 7.58 -38.63
CA ASP A 576 19.10 7.56 -38.15
C ASP A 576 19.24 7.86 -36.66
N HIS A 577 18.24 8.46 -36.03
CA HIS A 577 18.29 8.93 -34.64
C HIS A 577 17.14 8.37 -33.75
N GLY A 578 16.43 7.36 -34.22
CA GLY A 578 15.23 6.82 -33.55
C GLY A 578 15.45 6.44 -32.08
N ALA A 579 16.56 5.80 -31.75
CA ALA A 579 16.89 5.43 -30.38
C ALA A 579 17.09 6.67 -29.47
N ILE A 580 17.73 7.72 -29.96
CA ILE A 580 17.93 8.96 -29.20
C ILE A 580 16.60 9.65 -28.93
N VAL A 581 15.71 9.73 -29.94
CA VAL A 581 14.39 10.34 -29.83
C VAL A 581 13.54 9.55 -28.81
N MET A 582 13.56 8.23 -28.86
CA MET A 582 12.85 7.39 -27.87
C MET A 582 13.36 7.64 -26.44
N ILE A 583 14.67 7.68 -26.23
CA ILE A 583 15.28 7.97 -24.92
C ILE A 583 14.87 9.38 -24.46
N ALA A 584 14.94 10.37 -25.36
CA ALA A 584 14.52 11.74 -25.06
C ALA A 584 13.06 11.86 -24.65
N LEU A 585 12.16 11.11 -25.29
CA LEU A 585 10.74 11.05 -24.90
C LEU A 585 10.55 10.44 -23.51
N TYR A 586 11.25 9.34 -23.18
CA TYR A 586 11.18 8.75 -21.84
C TYR A 586 11.65 9.71 -20.75
N PHE A 587 12.84 10.29 -20.94
CA PHE A 587 13.38 11.27 -20.00
C PHE A 587 12.55 12.56 -19.97
N GLY A 588 12.00 12.98 -21.10
CA GLY A 588 11.09 14.13 -21.21
C GLY A 588 9.85 13.96 -20.34
N GLY A 589 9.25 12.76 -20.33
CA GLY A 589 8.14 12.43 -19.45
C GLY A 589 8.50 12.51 -17.96
N ILE A 590 9.65 11.95 -17.58
CA ILE A 590 10.16 12.00 -16.20
C ILE A 590 10.44 13.45 -15.77
N ILE A 591 11.14 14.23 -16.60
CA ILE A 591 11.46 15.64 -16.32
C ILE A 591 10.18 16.45 -16.15
N MET A 592 9.20 16.26 -17.04
CA MET A 592 7.90 16.94 -16.92
C MET A 592 7.16 16.52 -15.65
N GLY A 593 7.18 15.23 -15.29
CA GLY A 593 6.65 14.76 -14.01
C GLY A 593 7.30 15.45 -12.81
N ILE A 594 8.63 15.60 -12.81
CA ILE A 594 9.39 16.32 -11.76
C ILE A 594 8.99 17.80 -11.72
N LEU A 595 8.91 18.48 -12.85
CA LEU A 595 8.51 19.89 -12.92
C LEU A 595 7.09 20.10 -12.40
N MET A 596 6.16 19.22 -12.77
CA MET A 596 4.79 19.25 -12.27
C MET A 596 4.72 18.94 -10.78
N ALA A 597 5.53 18.00 -10.27
CA ALA A 597 5.62 17.73 -8.84
C ALA A 597 6.08 18.97 -8.06
N LEU A 598 7.12 19.66 -8.54
CA LEU A 598 7.61 20.90 -7.92
C LEU A 598 6.57 22.02 -7.97
N LEU A 599 5.83 22.13 -9.06
CA LEU A 599 4.74 23.10 -9.20
C LEU A 599 3.59 22.78 -8.23
N MET A 600 3.14 21.51 -8.20
CA MET A 600 2.05 21.06 -7.33
C MET A 600 2.41 21.19 -5.85
N ARG A 601 3.67 20.94 -5.47
CA ARG A 601 4.15 21.14 -4.10
C ARG A 601 4.00 22.58 -3.63
N LYS A 602 4.21 23.56 -4.56
CA LYS A 602 4.11 24.99 -4.23
C LYS A 602 2.67 25.52 -4.27
N THR A 603 1.78 24.91 -5.03
CA THR A 603 0.44 25.46 -5.32
C THR A 603 -0.69 24.67 -4.68
N LEU A 604 -0.81 23.37 -4.97
CA LEU A 604 -1.94 22.53 -4.61
C LEU A 604 -1.72 21.72 -3.34
N PHE A 605 -0.48 21.31 -3.09
CA PHE A 605 -0.11 20.40 -2.00
C PHE A 605 1.01 20.98 -1.14
N SER A 606 0.73 22.11 -0.49
CA SER A 606 1.65 22.73 0.47
C SER A 606 1.84 21.82 1.69
N GLY A 607 3.03 21.83 2.29
CA GLY A 607 3.39 21.03 3.45
C GLY A 607 4.53 20.05 3.16
N GLU A 608 5.04 19.42 4.22
CA GLU A 608 6.10 18.42 4.11
C GLU A 608 5.54 17.04 3.77
N ALA A 609 6.36 16.22 3.10
CA ALA A 609 6.05 14.82 2.91
C ALA A 609 5.96 14.10 4.25
N VAL A 610 5.00 13.18 4.39
CA VAL A 610 4.82 12.41 5.63
C VAL A 610 6.14 11.78 6.06
N PRO A 611 6.46 11.80 7.36
CA PRO A 611 7.65 11.15 7.89
C PRO A 611 7.77 9.70 7.42
N PHE A 612 8.98 9.32 7.06
CA PHE A 612 9.27 7.99 6.57
C PHE A 612 9.81 7.16 7.75
N VAL A 613 8.90 6.54 8.47
CA VAL A 613 9.22 5.55 9.49
C VAL A 613 8.75 4.20 8.95
N MET A 614 9.66 3.28 8.71
CA MET A 614 9.35 2.00 8.10
C MET A 614 10.29 0.91 8.62
N GLU A 615 9.73 -0.25 8.88
CA GLU A 615 10.49 -1.47 9.13
C GLU A 615 10.94 -2.09 7.80
N LEU A 616 12.14 -2.64 7.77
CA LEU A 616 12.63 -3.41 6.64
C LEU A 616 12.40 -4.91 6.92
N PRO A 617 11.34 -5.52 6.34
CA PRO A 617 11.03 -6.93 6.58
C PRO A 617 12.15 -7.83 6.04
N ASN A 618 12.37 -8.99 6.64
CA ASN A 618 13.28 -10.00 6.09
C ASN A 618 12.84 -10.44 4.70
N TYR A 619 13.80 -10.77 3.83
CA TYR A 619 13.49 -11.32 2.51
C TYR A 619 12.85 -12.70 2.65
N ARG A 620 11.63 -12.82 2.11
CA ARG A 620 10.87 -14.08 2.09
C ARG A 620 10.44 -14.43 0.68
N MET A 621 10.36 -15.73 0.38
CA MET A 621 9.76 -16.18 -0.87
C MET A 621 8.24 -16.20 -0.71
N PRO A 622 7.49 -15.51 -1.59
CA PRO A 622 6.03 -15.49 -1.52
C PRO A 622 5.44 -16.88 -1.79
N GLY A 623 4.36 -17.20 -1.10
CA GLY A 623 3.63 -18.45 -1.28
C GLY A 623 2.90 -18.48 -2.63
N ALA A 624 3.12 -19.53 -3.42
CA ALA A 624 2.54 -19.66 -4.77
C ALA A 624 1.00 -19.54 -4.80
N LYS A 625 0.31 -20.07 -3.78
CA LYS A 625 -1.15 -19.96 -3.66
C LYS A 625 -1.60 -18.51 -3.47
N ASN A 626 -0.93 -17.74 -2.62
CA ASN A 626 -1.27 -16.35 -2.36
C ASN A 626 -1.05 -15.47 -3.60
N VAL A 627 0.09 -15.66 -4.28
CA VAL A 627 0.37 -14.98 -5.56
C VAL A 627 -0.70 -15.34 -6.59
N GLY A 628 -1.09 -16.62 -6.70
CA GLY A 628 -2.15 -17.06 -7.63
C GLY A 628 -3.51 -16.40 -7.35
N HIS A 629 -3.94 -16.33 -6.10
CA HIS A 629 -5.19 -15.63 -5.72
C HIS A 629 -5.11 -14.13 -6.01
N LEU A 630 -4.01 -13.48 -5.65
CA LEU A 630 -3.82 -12.05 -5.91
C LEU A 630 -3.86 -11.75 -7.43
N LEU A 631 -3.20 -12.58 -8.25
CA LEU A 631 -3.22 -12.44 -9.70
C LEU A 631 -4.64 -12.61 -10.27
N TRP A 632 -5.39 -13.59 -9.78
CA TRP A 632 -6.76 -13.80 -10.19
C TRP A 632 -7.66 -12.61 -9.85
N ASP A 633 -7.55 -12.09 -8.64
CA ASP A 633 -8.33 -10.92 -8.20
C ASP A 633 -8.00 -9.68 -9.04
N LYS A 634 -6.71 -9.42 -9.31
CA LYS A 634 -6.27 -8.32 -10.18
C LYS A 634 -6.72 -8.50 -11.63
N ALA A 635 -6.63 -9.72 -12.17
CA ALA A 635 -7.09 -10.04 -13.53
C ALA A 635 -8.61 -9.87 -13.65
N LYS A 636 -9.38 -10.38 -12.68
CA LYS A 636 -10.83 -10.24 -12.62
C LYS A 636 -11.28 -8.78 -12.54
N ASP A 637 -10.63 -7.98 -11.67
CA ASP A 637 -10.95 -6.56 -11.51
C ASP A 637 -10.63 -5.77 -12.79
N PHE A 638 -9.49 -6.06 -13.44
CA PHE A 638 -9.17 -5.49 -14.75
C PHE A 638 -10.19 -5.89 -15.82
N LEU A 639 -10.53 -7.17 -15.90
CA LEU A 639 -11.47 -7.67 -16.90
C LEU A 639 -12.87 -7.04 -16.76
N GLN A 640 -13.38 -6.95 -15.53
CA GLN A 640 -14.66 -6.28 -15.27
C GLN A 640 -14.66 -4.82 -15.72
N ARG A 641 -13.56 -4.09 -15.49
CA ARG A 641 -13.43 -2.68 -15.93
C ARG A 641 -13.26 -2.57 -17.44
N ALA A 642 -12.48 -3.46 -18.03
CA ALA A 642 -12.29 -3.50 -19.48
C ALA A 642 -13.62 -3.71 -20.21
N VAL A 643 -14.39 -4.70 -19.78
CA VAL A 643 -15.68 -5.03 -20.40
C VAL A 643 -16.70 -3.90 -20.22
N THR A 644 -16.75 -3.22 -19.06
CA THR A 644 -17.78 -2.20 -18.83
C THR A 644 -17.43 -0.84 -19.45
N VAL A 645 -16.26 -0.29 -19.13
CA VAL A 645 -15.90 1.09 -19.51
C VAL A 645 -15.41 1.15 -20.95
N ILE A 646 -14.51 0.23 -21.33
CA ILE A 646 -13.87 0.29 -22.64
C ILE A 646 -14.85 -0.15 -23.72
N PHE A 647 -15.66 -1.20 -23.46
CA PHE A 647 -16.70 -1.64 -24.38
C PHE A 647 -17.69 -0.52 -24.72
N MET A 648 -18.23 0.16 -23.70
CA MET A 648 -19.14 1.28 -23.95
C MET A 648 -18.49 2.40 -24.76
N ALA A 649 -17.22 2.67 -24.46
CA ALA A 649 -16.48 3.72 -25.15
C ALA A 649 -16.12 3.31 -26.60
N THR A 650 -15.79 2.04 -26.87
CA THR A 650 -15.58 1.54 -28.24
C THR A 650 -16.84 1.60 -29.09
N LEU A 651 -18.00 1.25 -28.51
CA LEU A 651 -19.29 1.40 -29.20
C LEU A 651 -19.58 2.86 -29.60
N VAL A 652 -19.30 3.80 -28.70
CA VAL A 652 -19.46 5.23 -29.00
C VAL A 652 -18.55 5.65 -30.16
N ILE A 653 -17.28 5.27 -30.15
CA ILE A 653 -16.34 5.61 -31.23
C ILE A 653 -16.74 4.91 -32.53
N TRP A 654 -17.10 3.63 -32.51
CA TRP A 654 -17.60 2.92 -33.66
C TRP A 654 -18.80 3.66 -34.28
N PHE A 655 -19.78 4.05 -33.46
CA PHE A 655 -20.93 4.83 -33.92
C PHE A 655 -20.51 6.14 -34.60
N LEU A 656 -19.62 6.91 -33.96
CA LEU A 656 -19.12 8.18 -34.50
C LEU A 656 -18.31 8.01 -35.80
N GLN A 657 -17.66 6.87 -36.00
CA GLN A 657 -16.89 6.57 -37.23
C GLN A 657 -17.76 6.05 -38.35
N THR A 658 -18.81 5.26 -38.04
CA THR A 658 -19.62 4.56 -39.01
C THR A 658 -20.73 5.44 -39.57
N PHE A 659 -21.22 6.42 -38.80
CA PHE A 659 -22.37 7.22 -39.20
C PHE A 659 -21.99 8.70 -39.49
N ASN A 660 -22.72 9.28 -40.46
CA ASN A 660 -22.75 10.72 -40.71
C ASN A 660 -23.84 11.43 -39.87
N THR A 661 -23.99 12.75 -40.03
CA THR A 661 -25.01 13.55 -39.33
C THR A 661 -26.44 13.21 -39.71
N HIS A 662 -26.64 12.52 -40.81
CA HIS A 662 -27.94 12.03 -41.28
C HIS A 662 -28.23 10.58 -40.87
N LEU A 663 -27.37 10.00 -39.98
CA LEU A 663 -27.46 8.60 -39.54
C LEU A 663 -27.39 7.58 -40.69
N SER A 664 -26.77 7.93 -41.81
CA SER A 664 -26.46 7.00 -42.90
C SER A 664 -25.01 6.50 -42.77
N ILE A 665 -24.75 5.26 -43.21
CA ILE A 665 -23.42 4.65 -43.22
C ILE A 665 -22.51 5.46 -44.11
N VAL A 666 -21.31 5.74 -43.64
CA VAL A 666 -20.31 6.53 -44.34
C VAL A 666 -19.47 5.62 -45.22
N THR A 667 -19.38 5.98 -46.49
CA THR A 667 -18.47 5.31 -47.43
C THR A 667 -17.06 5.94 -47.50
N ASP A 668 -16.95 7.23 -47.13
CA ASP A 668 -15.67 7.96 -46.99
C ASP A 668 -15.53 8.41 -45.52
N SER A 669 -14.45 8.01 -44.86
CA SER A 669 -14.16 8.36 -43.46
C SER A 669 -14.22 9.87 -43.16
N LYS A 670 -14.08 10.73 -44.19
CA LYS A 670 -14.14 12.17 -44.04
C LYS A 670 -15.54 12.68 -43.68
N ASP A 671 -16.59 11.96 -44.10
CA ASP A 671 -17.98 12.33 -43.86
C ASP A 671 -18.53 11.84 -42.53
N SER A 672 -17.71 11.14 -41.73
CA SER A 672 -18.10 10.63 -40.43
C SER A 672 -18.28 11.75 -39.39
N ILE A 673 -19.13 11.51 -38.41
CA ILE A 673 -19.33 12.44 -37.29
C ILE A 673 -17.99 12.67 -36.56
N LEU A 674 -17.16 11.62 -36.43
CA LEU A 674 -15.86 11.73 -35.77
C LEU A 674 -14.92 12.66 -36.56
N ALA A 675 -14.87 12.55 -37.89
CA ALA A 675 -14.06 13.43 -38.72
C ALA A 675 -14.53 14.88 -38.66
N MET A 676 -15.83 15.10 -38.56
CA MET A 676 -16.39 16.45 -38.37
C MET A 676 -15.95 17.05 -37.00
N VAL A 677 -16.06 16.30 -35.90
CA VAL A 677 -15.57 16.75 -34.58
C VAL A 677 -14.07 17.01 -34.64
N ALA A 678 -13.29 16.11 -35.27
CA ALA A 678 -11.86 16.29 -35.48
C ALA A 678 -11.51 17.54 -36.28
N SER A 679 -12.28 17.87 -37.31
CA SER A 679 -12.11 19.07 -38.11
C SER A 679 -12.31 20.36 -37.34
N VAL A 680 -13.18 20.37 -36.34
CA VAL A 680 -13.37 21.50 -35.39
C VAL A 680 -12.16 21.66 -34.46
N ILE A 681 -11.52 20.54 -34.08
CA ILE A 681 -10.36 20.55 -33.17
C ILE A 681 -9.05 20.80 -33.93
N ALA A 682 -8.94 20.38 -35.19
CA ALA A 682 -7.72 20.48 -36.00
C ALA A 682 -7.08 21.89 -36.04
N PRO A 683 -7.85 23.00 -36.08
CA PRO A 683 -7.25 24.35 -36.07
C PRO A 683 -6.41 24.65 -34.81
N ILE A 684 -6.67 24.01 -33.71
CA ILE A 684 -5.88 24.18 -32.45
C ILE A 684 -4.44 23.73 -32.64
N PHE A 685 -4.20 22.79 -33.57
CA PHE A 685 -2.89 22.22 -33.85
C PHE A 685 -2.18 22.85 -35.03
N LYS A 686 -2.82 23.78 -35.77
CA LYS A 686 -2.19 24.51 -36.88
C LYS A 686 -0.88 25.22 -36.50
N PRO A 687 -0.78 25.88 -35.31
CA PRO A 687 0.46 26.56 -34.94
C PRO A 687 1.67 25.63 -34.81
N MET A 688 1.45 24.32 -34.69
CA MET A 688 2.49 23.28 -34.52
C MET A 688 2.72 22.47 -35.81
N GLY A 689 2.06 22.85 -36.91
CA GLY A 689 2.26 22.27 -38.24
C GLY A 689 1.57 20.93 -38.50
N TYR A 690 0.67 20.47 -37.60
CA TYR A 690 -0.12 19.23 -37.80
C TYR A 690 -1.63 19.43 -37.61
N GLY A 691 -2.15 20.55 -38.09
CA GLY A 691 -3.60 20.88 -38.05
C GLY A 691 -4.44 20.12 -39.08
N ASP A 692 -4.19 18.82 -39.28
CA ASP A 692 -4.96 17.95 -40.20
C ASP A 692 -6.03 17.21 -39.39
N TRP A 693 -7.25 17.11 -39.95
CA TRP A 693 -8.38 16.40 -39.31
C TRP A 693 -8.07 14.91 -39.07
N ARG A 694 -7.26 14.29 -39.94
CA ARG A 694 -6.86 12.87 -39.81
C ARG A 694 -6.01 12.64 -38.56
N ILE A 695 -5.06 13.56 -38.29
CA ILE A 695 -4.25 13.52 -37.07
C ILE A 695 -5.12 13.77 -35.85
N SER A 696 -6.01 14.76 -35.91
CA SER A 696 -6.95 15.05 -34.83
C SER A 696 -7.88 13.87 -34.54
N THR A 697 -8.36 13.14 -35.53
CA THR A 697 -9.13 11.91 -35.42
C THR A 697 -8.31 10.83 -34.68
N ALA A 698 -7.05 10.65 -35.07
CA ALA A 698 -6.16 9.70 -34.42
C ALA A 698 -5.88 10.06 -32.94
N LEU A 699 -5.78 11.34 -32.62
CA LEU A 699 -5.63 11.78 -31.23
C LEU A 699 -6.89 11.53 -30.39
N ILE A 700 -8.07 11.66 -30.96
CA ILE A 700 -9.35 11.37 -30.30
C ILE A 700 -9.48 9.85 -30.07
N THR A 701 -9.19 9.03 -31.09
CA THR A 701 -9.21 7.55 -30.89
C THR A 701 -8.15 7.11 -29.90
N GLY A 702 -6.97 7.75 -29.89
CA GLY A 702 -5.90 7.52 -28.90
C GLY A 702 -6.24 7.94 -27.47
N PHE A 703 -7.33 8.68 -27.26
CA PHE A 703 -7.87 8.88 -25.92
C PHE A 703 -8.53 7.60 -25.37
N MET A 704 -9.13 6.80 -26.28
CA MET A 704 -9.67 5.50 -25.90
C MET A 704 -8.57 4.52 -25.51
N ALA A 705 -7.68 4.26 -26.45
CA ALA A 705 -6.53 3.39 -26.29
C ALA A 705 -5.35 3.99 -27.07
N LYS A 706 -4.19 4.17 -26.42
CA LYS A 706 -3.07 4.90 -27.01
C LYS A 706 -2.54 4.29 -28.32
N GLU A 707 -2.53 2.97 -28.39
CA GLU A 707 -2.14 2.21 -29.58
C GLU A 707 -3.02 2.49 -30.79
N SER A 708 -4.28 2.87 -30.60
CA SER A 708 -5.22 3.19 -31.69
C SER A 708 -4.78 4.42 -32.51
N VAL A 709 -3.90 5.26 -31.99
CA VAL A 709 -3.33 6.39 -32.76
C VAL A 709 -2.68 5.89 -34.04
N VAL A 710 -1.82 4.86 -33.94
CA VAL A 710 -1.06 4.32 -35.08
C VAL A 710 -2.00 3.65 -36.07
N SER A 711 -2.91 2.81 -35.59
CA SER A 711 -3.88 2.12 -36.43
C SER A 711 -4.76 3.11 -37.22
N THR A 712 -5.27 4.14 -36.52
CA THR A 712 -6.10 5.17 -37.16
C THR A 712 -5.30 5.97 -38.20
N LEU A 713 -4.06 6.35 -37.90
CA LEU A 713 -3.19 7.06 -38.89
C LEU A 713 -2.92 6.18 -40.11
N SER A 714 -2.62 4.89 -39.90
CA SER A 714 -2.38 3.94 -40.99
C SER A 714 -3.60 3.78 -41.90
N ILE A 715 -4.81 3.74 -41.33
CA ILE A 715 -6.07 3.64 -42.09
C ILE A 715 -6.33 4.96 -42.85
N LEU A 716 -6.25 6.11 -42.19
CA LEU A 716 -6.64 7.40 -42.79
C LEU A 716 -5.61 7.95 -43.81
N PHE A 717 -4.36 7.62 -43.70
CA PHE A 717 -3.31 8.02 -44.64
C PHE A 717 -3.04 6.94 -45.71
N GLY A 718 -3.43 5.68 -45.44
CA GLY A 718 -3.24 4.55 -46.35
C GLY A 718 -1.79 4.05 -46.45
N ASN A 719 -0.81 4.93 -46.42
CA ASN A 719 0.61 4.59 -46.43
C ASN A 719 1.45 5.64 -45.70
N THR A 720 2.66 5.26 -45.30
CA THR A 720 3.59 6.11 -44.56
C THR A 720 4.08 7.30 -45.42
N ALA A 721 4.15 7.15 -46.73
CA ALA A 721 4.58 8.22 -47.65
C ALA A 721 3.59 9.40 -47.69
N ALA A 722 2.28 9.11 -47.61
CA ALA A 722 1.26 10.14 -47.50
C ALA A 722 1.34 10.93 -46.18
N LEU A 723 1.68 10.25 -45.08
CA LEU A 723 1.90 10.88 -43.78
C LEU A 723 3.16 11.77 -43.81
N LEU A 724 4.27 11.29 -44.40
CA LEU A 724 5.51 12.04 -44.58
C LEU A 724 5.32 13.29 -45.47
N GLY A 725 4.42 13.23 -46.45
CA GLY A 725 4.05 14.38 -47.27
C GLY A 725 3.15 15.40 -46.57
N SER A 726 2.50 15.05 -45.47
CA SER A 726 1.53 15.91 -44.79
C SER A 726 2.10 16.71 -43.63
N ILE A 727 3.17 16.24 -42.97
CA ILE A 727 3.83 16.88 -41.83
C ILE A 727 5.36 16.84 -41.97
N THR A 728 6.02 17.84 -41.43
CA THR A 728 7.50 17.90 -41.38
C THR A 728 8.05 17.09 -40.21
N SER A 729 9.34 16.75 -40.20
CA SER A 729 10.00 16.08 -39.08
C SER A 729 9.88 16.89 -37.77
N LEU A 730 9.94 18.21 -37.84
CA LEU A 730 9.74 19.12 -36.72
C LEU A 730 8.31 19.02 -36.16
N SER A 731 7.31 19.02 -37.07
CA SER A 731 5.91 18.83 -36.66
C SER A 731 5.67 17.43 -36.05
N ALA A 732 6.36 16.41 -36.57
CA ALA A 732 6.32 15.04 -36.01
C ALA A 732 6.94 14.96 -34.61
N ALA A 733 8.08 15.65 -34.36
CA ALA A 733 8.67 15.77 -33.02
C ALA A 733 7.74 16.49 -32.05
N SER A 734 7.07 17.54 -32.49
CA SER A 734 6.07 18.27 -31.70
C SER A 734 4.86 17.39 -31.40
N LEU A 735 4.36 16.64 -32.39
CA LEU A 735 3.27 15.68 -32.20
C LEU A 735 3.64 14.55 -31.23
N LEU A 736 4.87 14.03 -31.28
CA LEU A 736 5.39 13.06 -30.32
C LEU A 736 5.39 13.61 -28.89
N ALA A 737 5.83 14.88 -28.72
CA ALA A 737 5.76 15.53 -27.41
C ALA A 737 4.32 15.70 -26.93
N PHE A 738 3.37 15.98 -27.80
CA PHE A 738 1.95 16.01 -27.48
C PHE A 738 1.45 14.61 -27.06
N CYS A 739 1.76 13.58 -27.85
CA CYS A 739 1.35 12.20 -27.58
C CYS A 739 1.94 11.66 -26.26
N LEU A 740 3.13 12.14 -25.88
CA LEU A 740 3.74 11.81 -24.58
C LEU A 740 2.89 12.32 -23.41
N LEU A 741 2.39 13.55 -23.47
CA LEU A 741 1.88 14.30 -22.30
C LEU A 741 0.36 14.43 -22.26
N TYR A 742 -0.35 14.26 -23.40
CA TYR A 742 -1.80 14.46 -23.42
C TYR A 742 -2.54 13.41 -22.62
N THR A 743 -3.80 13.68 -22.34
CA THR A 743 -4.67 12.93 -21.44
C THR A 743 -4.44 11.41 -21.47
N PRO A 744 -4.43 10.72 -20.32
CA PRO A 744 -4.30 9.26 -20.29
C PRO A 744 -5.53 8.59 -20.92
N CYS A 745 -5.46 7.28 -21.17
CA CYS A 745 -6.57 6.52 -21.76
C CYS A 745 -7.80 6.52 -20.85
N VAL A 746 -8.99 6.24 -21.43
CA VAL A 746 -10.27 6.22 -20.72
C VAL A 746 -10.23 5.30 -19.48
N ALA A 747 -9.57 4.14 -19.57
CA ALA A 747 -9.42 3.23 -18.45
C ALA A 747 -8.66 3.86 -17.28
N ALA A 748 -7.60 4.64 -17.57
CA ALA A 748 -6.84 5.34 -16.55
C ALA A 748 -7.66 6.48 -15.92
N ILE A 749 -8.43 7.23 -16.73
CA ILE A 749 -9.34 8.27 -16.22
C ILE A 749 -10.44 7.66 -15.35
N ALA A 750 -11.00 6.51 -15.73
CA ALA A 750 -11.96 5.80 -14.90
C ALA A 750 -11.36 5.37 -13.54
N SER A 751 -10.09 4.93 -13.54
CA SER A 751 -9.37 4.61 -12.31
C SER A 751 -9.12 5.85 -11.45
N ILE A 752 -8.68 6.96 -12.04
CA ILE A 752 -8.51 8.24 -11.34
C ILE A 752 -9.86 8.74 -10.77
N LYS A 753 -10.95 8.62 -11.54
CA LYS A 753 -12.29 8.97 -11.07
C LYS A 753 -12.71 8.16 -9.84
N ARG A 754 -12.38 6.88 -9.81
CA ARG A 754 -12.67 6.00 -8.67
C ARG A 754 -11.85 6.36 -7.43
N GLU A 755 -10.58 6.71 -7.62
CA GLU A 755 -9.68 7.00 -6.50
C GLU A 755 -9.81 8.43 -5.95
N LEU A 756 -10.04 9.42 -6.82
CA LEU A 756 -10.05 10.84 -6.43
C LEU A 756 -11.41 11.54 -6.66
N GLY A 757 -12.35 10.87 -7.34
CA GLY A 757 -13.64 11.45 -7.71
C GLY A 757 -13.65 12.17 -9.06
N GLY A 758 -14.87 12.53 -9.51
CA GLY A 758 -15.09 13.06 -10.86
C GLY A 758 -14.43 14.42 -11.11
N LYS A 759 -14.38 15.30 -10.12
CA LYS A 759 -13.75 16.63 -10.23
C LYS A 759 -12.26 16.52 -10.58
N TRP A 760 -11.53 15.65 -9.91
CA TRP A 760 -10.11 15.42 -10.16
C TRP A 760 -9.87 14.73 -11.51
N ALA A 761 -10.74 13.80 -11.93
CA ALA A 761 -10.63 13.17 -13.24
C ALA A 761 -10.76 14.19 -14.37
N ILE A 762 -11.72 15.10 -14.30
CA ILE A 762 -11.90 16.20 -15.28
C ILE A 762 -10.68 17.14 -15.25
N PHE A 763 -10.21 17.49 -14.06
CA PHE A 763 -9.02 18.32 -13.88
C PHE A 763 -7.78 17.71 -14.57
N VAL A 764 -7.55 16.41 -14.42
CA VAL A 764 -6.43 15.69 -15.04
C VAL A 764 -6.53 15.76 -16.57
N VAL A 765 -7.70 15.50 -17.15
CA VAL A 765 -7.92 15.56 -18.61
C VAL A 765 -7.60 16.95 -19.14
N LEU A 766 -8.17 18.00 -18.55
CA LEU A 766 -7.97 19.36 -19.00
C LEU A 766 -6.52 19.84 -18.80
N ALA A 767 -5.97 19.62 -17.61
CA ALA A 767 -4.61 20.05 -17.28
C ALA A 767 -3.57 19.39 -18.19
N GLN A 768 -3.68 18.08 -18.41
CA GLN A 768 -2.74 17.37 -19.28
C GLN A 768 -2.87 17.75 -20.75
N CYS A 769 -4.08 18.00 -21.27
CA CYS A 769 -4.24 18.52 -22.62
C CYS A 769 -3.58 19.90 -22.78
N VAL A 770 -3.76 20.81 -21.80
CA VAL A 770 -3.12 22.13 -21.83
C VAL A 770 -1.61 22.02 -21.74
N ILE A 771 -1.07 21.21 -20.82
CA ILE A 771 0.38 20.99 -20.67
C ILE A 771 0.96 20.40 -21.94
N ALA A 772 0.32 19.38 -22.52
CA ALA A 772 0.74 18.74 -23.75
C ALA A 772 0.79 19.74 -24.91
N TRP A 773 -0.23 20.61 -25.02
CA TRP A 773 -0.26 21.65 -26.06
C TRP A 773 0.87 22.67 -25.89
N LEU A 774 1.07 23.15 -24.65
CA LEU A 774 2.14 24.14 -24.37
C LEU A 774 3.54 23.56 -24.64
N VAL A 775 3.79 22.31 -24.20
CA VAL A 775 5.10 21.67 -24.44
C VAL A 775 5.31 21.35 -25.92
N SER A 776 4.27 20.85 -26.59
CA SER A 776 4.32 20.59 -28.03
C SER A 776 4.60 21.87 -28.84
N PHE A 777 3.94 22.97 -28.49
CA PHE A 777 4.19 24.28 -29.08
C PHE A 777 5.62 24.80 -28.80
N ALA A 778 6.09 24.63 -27.57
CA ALA A 778 7.46 24.98 -27.19
C ALA A 778 8.50 24.16 -27.96
N VAL A 779 8.29 22.85 -28.15
CA VAL A 779 9.15 21.98 -28.96
C VAL A 779 9.16 22.44 -30.40
N TYR A 780 8.01 22.82 -30.98
CA TYR A 780 7.93 23.34 -32.34
C TYR A 780 8.67 24.67 -32.50
N LEU A 781 8.48 25.63 -31.58
CA LEU A 781 9.16 26.93 -31.62
C LEU A 781 10.68 26.79 -31.47
N VAL A 782 11.11 26.05 -30.44
CA VAL A 782 12.54 25.84 -30.17
C VAL A 782 13.19 25.08 -31.33
N GLY A 783 12.56 24.01 -31.79
CA GLY A 783 13.04 23.25 -32.94
C GLY A 783 13.15 24.11 -34.20
N GLY A 784 12.19 25.01 -34.46
CA GLY A 784 12.24 25.95 -35.58
C GLY A 784 13.39 26.98 -35.55
N LEU A 785 14.10 27.12 -34.42
CA LEU A 785 15.32 27.92 -34.29
C LEU A 785 16.58 27.15 -34.72
N PHE A 786 16.50 25.80 -34.75
CA PHE A 786 17.65 24.94 -35.08
C PHE A 786 17.51 24.20 -36.41
N PHE A 787 16.31 24.14 -36.97
CA PHE A 787 15.96 23.60 -38.28
C PHE A 787 15.43 24.72 -39.19
#